data_a588fc0110f58b5b28ac5d64b41f580d
#
_entry.id   a588fc0110f58b5b28ac5d64b41f580d
#
_cell.length_a   1.000
_cell.length_b   1.000
_cell.length_c   1.000
_cell.angle_alpha   90.00
_cell.angle_beta   90.00
_cell.angle_gamma   90.00
#
_symmetry.space_group_name_H-M   'P 1'
#
loop_
_entity.id
_entity.type
_entity.pdbx_description
1 polymer ?
#
loop_
_entity_poly.entity_id
_entity_poly.type
_entity_poly.pdbx_seq_one_letter_code
_entity_poly.pdbx_strand_id
1 'polypeptide(L)'
;MRNPNSAAANAAGVVSRPRRALSASGVAGLAGLGLAHVAVAAEADAAAPVATAPATAETNEVAGVSINAKRVADPSSSKFTAPLVDTPKSVTVIPSKIIEQTAATSLTDILRTSPGITFGAGEGGQPLADRPFIRGSSSGNNIFVDGVRDSGGQTREIFNLEQVEVVKGPDSAYSGRGSGGGSINLSSKTPKAESFARGSVGVGTDEYIRATADLNHAFNDNVAVRVNVLGTQGNTPGRKAVDFSRWGVAPSLAVGLNGDTQLTLSYYHLDTDQTPDYGIPLTTKTTQPRTASGILAVDRRSFYGIESRDYQKTKSDIATFAIDHAISDDLNVRQVVRYSKSLNDYIVTNPGDGGAAQFVQGQWWMKRGTKTRWNPTKTIAAVSDIHGKKTFLGLENSFDVGIELSREENLNATYSTFTTSGSACPTGFTIAAATLTSLGAGDCTLVYAPNDKDAWTGVINRSPAARNVAKTAAIYGFDTIKFSDKLLLNLGLRHDSYDSAGVDVATTQANGVFTSVTYTPRKGSWEFTNYQAGLVYKPTESSSLYVSYGTSSTPPGISGGDQNSNTSTGTGNLATSQLIPEDSESFEAGAKANVFNNTLALSGAVFKTTRQNAQILVGPGANDYAQVGEVEVKGFELGFSGNLTPKWQVFGGYTYMDSELVRGAITISNGTVVANVNQGDPLANTPKHSFSSFSTYRVTRAISLGGGAYYVSKSFGGNQGGAGGGANKIYAPSYWRYDAFASWTISPKVDLQLNVQNLTDERYIARTNGVHHADPAPGRQAILTFNVKY
;
A
#
# COMPACT_ATOMS: atom_id res chain seq x y z
N MET A 1 19.37 41.62 3.90
CA MET A 1 18.39 40.56 3.82
C MET A 1 18.63 39.61 4.98
N ARG A 2 17.71 39.56 5.93
CA ARG A 2 17.90 38.88 7.21
C ARG A 2 17.80 37.36 7.05
N ASN A 3 18.79 36.68 7.61
CA ASN A 3 18.90 35.22 7.64
C ASN A 3 18.09 34.66 8.85
N PRO A 4 17.08 33.84 8.67
CA PRO A 4 16.40 33.18 9.78
C PRO A 4 16.79 31.70 9.81
N ASN A 5 17.92 31.35 10.40
CA ASN A 5 18.18 29.96 10.80
C ASN A 5 19.32 29.90 11.81
N SER A 6 18.98 30.29 13.04
CA SER A 6 19.69 29.81 14.24
C SER A 6 18.71 28.89 14.99
N ALA A 7 18.55 27.67 14.54
CA ALA A 7 17.91 26.62 15.31
C ALA A 7 19.02 25.74 15.90
N ALA A 8 19.09 25.77 17.23
CA ALA A 8 20.04 25.05 18.04
C ALA A 8 20.17 23.57 17.65
N ALA A 9 21.41 23.12 17.50
CA ALA A 9 21.73 21.70 17.43
C ALA A 9 21.41 21.07 18.80
N ASN A 10 20.27 20.42 18.92
CA ASN A 10 20.03 19.50 20.02
C ASN A 10 20.86 18.25 19.78
N ALA A 11 21.94 18.12 20.53
CA ALA A 11 22.64 16.86 20.70
C ALA A 11 21.64 15.86 21.32
N ALA A 12 21.12 14.95 20.53
CA ALA A 12 20.31 13.86 21.04
C ALA A 12 21.26 12.90 21.77
N GLY A 13 21.24 12.95 23.10
CA GLY A 13 21.89 11.96 23.94
C GLY A 13 21.35 10.56 23.63
N VAL A 14 22.18 9.57 23.86
CA VAL A 14 21.81 8.16 23.79
C VAL A 14 20.59 7.90 24.65
N VAL A 15 19.42 7.78 24.03
CA VAL A 15 18.20 7.37 24.71
C VAL A 15 18.15 5.86 24.62
N SER A 16 18.55 5.19 25.71
CA SER A 16 18.20 3.78 25.91
C SER A 16 16.67 3.70 25.84
N ARG A 17 16.15 2.91 24.91
CA ARG A 17 14.71 2.65 24.80
C ARG A 17 14.17 1.98 26.06
N PRO A 18 13.27 2.58 26.84
CA PRO A 18 12.33 1.77 27.57
C PRO A 18 11.35 1.18 26.54
N ARG A 19 11.15 -0.13 26.56
CA ARG A 19 10.01 -0.76 25.88
C ARG A 19 8.74 -0.03 26.33
N ARG A 20 8.22 0.88 25.51
CA ARG A 20 6.89 1.42 25.72
C ARG A 20 5.90 0.45 25.09
N ALA A 21 5.69 -0.66 25.76
CA ALA A 21 4.47 -1.39 25.59
C ALA A 21 3.31 -0.41 25.91
N LEU A 22 2.31 -0.32 25.06
CA LEU A 22 1.00 0.11 25.56
C LEU A 22 0.75 -0.81 26.74
N SER A 23 0.72 -0.26 27.96
CA SER A 23 0.44 -1.09 29.13
C SER A 23 -0.90 -1.78 28.85
N ALA A 24 -1.04 -3.03 29.25
CA ALA A 24 -2.32 -3.75 29.13
C ALA A 24 -3.49 -2.92 29.66
N SER A 25 -3.24 -2.01 30.59
CA SER A 25 -4.15 -0.98 31.07
C SER A 25 -4.60 0.04 30.03
N GLY A 26 -3.79 0.40 29.04
CA GLY A 26 -4.18 1.33 27.98
C GLY A 26 -5.13 0.70 26.95
N VAL A 27 -4.90 -0.55 26.62
CA VAL A 27 -5.78 -1.30 25.71
C VAL A 27 -7.07 -1.73 26.41
N ALA A 28 -7.00 -2.11 27.70
CA ALA A 28 -8.16 -2.38 28.53
C ALA A 28 -9.02 -1.13 28.78
N GLY A 29 -8.40 0.06 28.87
CA GLY A 29 -9.11 1.34 28.98
C GLY A 29 -9.92 1.70 27.74
N LEU A 30 -9.42 1.38 26.54
CA LEU A 30 -10.16 1.57 25.28
C LEU A 30 -11.36 0.60 25.16
N ALA A 31 -11.19 -0.63 25.64
CA ALA A 31 -12.29 -1.61 25.71
C ALA A 31 -13.34 -1.21 26.77
N GLY A 32 -12.90 -0.62 27.90
CA GLY A 32 -13.76 -0.13 28.99
C GLY A 32 -14.61 1.08 28.61
N LEU A 33 -14.06 2.01 27.82
CA LEU A 33 -14.81 3.19 27.35
C LEU A 33 -15.93 2.82 26.36
N GLY A 34 -15.75 1.78 25.56
CA GLY A 34 -16.81 1.27 24.67
C GLY A 34 -17.95 0.56 25.40
N LEU A 35 -17.69 0.00 26.57
CA LEU A 35 -18.68 -0.76 27.35
C LEU A 35 -19.45 0.10 28.38
N ALA A 36 -18.83 1.17 28.89
CA ALA A 36 -19.42 2.01 29.92
C ALA A 36 -20.55 2.95 29.44
N HIS A 37 -20.62 3.27 28.14
CA HIS A 37 -21.65 4.16 27.58
C HIS A 37 -22.91 3.44 27.09
N VAL A 38 -22.94 2.12 27.12
CA VAL A 38 -24.11 1.31 26.70
C VAL A 38 -25.20 1.27 27.76
N ALA A 39 -24.93 1.70 29.00
CA ALA A 39 -25.87 1.54 30.12
C ALA A 39 -26.81 2.73 30.36
N VAL A 40 -26.73 3.83 29.62
CA VAL A 40 -27.47 5.09 29.97
C VAL A 40 -28.62 5.43 29.02
N ALA A 41 -28.86 4.69 27.95
CA ALA A 41 -29.92 5.02 27.00
C ALA A 41 -31.08 4.01 26.96
N ALA A 42 -31.63 3.69 28.08
CA ALA A 42 -32.85 2.87 28.16
C ALA A 42 -33.82 3.47 29.16
N GLU A 43 -34.43 4.59 28.84
CA GLU A 43 -35.73 4.99 29.46
C GLU A 43 -36.47 5.98 28.59
N ALA A 44 -37.78 5.69 28.42
CA ALA A 44 -38.89 6.48 27.88
C ALA A 44 -38.95 6.54 26.34
N ASP A 45 -40.09 6.32 25.66
CA ASP A 45 -41.48 6.33 26.10
C ASP A 45 -42.40 5.67 25.06
N ALA A 46 -43.62 5.42 25.45
CA ALA A 46 -44.61 4.61 24.79
C ALA A 46 -45.52 5.36 23.81
N ALA A 47 -45.98 4.63 22.81
CA ALA A 47 -47.29 4.62 22.14
C ALA A 47 -47.81 5.81 21.31
N ALA A 48 -48.09 5.54 20.06
CA ALA A 48 -49.45 5.61 19.43
C ALA A 48 -49.37 5.33 17.92
N PRO A 49 -50.50 5.15 17.15
CA PRO A 49 -50.68 3.93 16.37
C PRO A 49 -50.68 4.07 14.85
N VAL A 50 -50.25 2.99 14.21
CA VAL A 50 -50.65 2.36 12.95
C VAL A 50 -51.32 3.22 11.85
N ALA A 51 -50.59 3.37 10.73
CA ALA A 51 -51.18 3.42 9.39
C ALA A 51 -50.53 2.33 8.52
N THR A 52 -51.35 1.47 7.99
CA THR A 52 -51.01 0.32 7.11
C THR A 52 -50.52 0.79 5.76
N ALA A 53 -49.33 0.39 5.35
CA ALA A 53 -48.82 0.43 3.95
C ALA A 53 -48.43 -0.98 3.50
N PRO A 54 -48.40 -1.28 2.19
CA PRO A 54 -48.54 -2.63 1.66
C PRO A 54 -47.26 -3.48 1.81
N ALA A 55 -47.47 -4.78 1.84
CA ALA A 55 -46.55 -5.84 2.07
C ALA A 55 -45.28 -5.72 1.20
N THR A 56 -44.17 -5.35 1.83
CA THR A 56 -42.84 -5.59 1.34
C THR A 56 -42.38 -6.98 1.81
N ALA A 57 -41.71 -7.72 0.91
CA ALA A 57 -41.21 -9.05 1.17
C ALA A 57 -40.41 -9.10 2.48
N GLU A 58 -40.77 -10.06 3.33
CA GLU A 58 -40.09 -10.34 4.59
C GLU A 58 -38.60 -10.59 4.36
N THR A 59 -37.76 -9.64 4.74
CA THR A 59 -36.33 -9.88 4.98
C THR A 59 -36.22 -10.58 6.34
N ASN A 60 -35.98 -11.88 6.30
CA ASN A 60 -35.61 -12.64 7.50
C ASN A 60 -34.25 -12.18 8.02
N GLU A 61 -34.20 -11.13 8.80
CA GLU A 61 -33.02 -10.73 9.56
C GLU A 61 -32.87 -11.68 10.77
N VAL A 62 -32.01 -12.66 10.61
CA VAL A 62 -31.51 -13.45 11.74
C VAL A 62 -30.21 -12.81 12.19
N ALA A 63 -30.22 -12.21 13.39
CA ALA A 63 -29.02 -11.73 14.05
C ALA A 63 -27.98 -12.85 14.21
N GLY A 64 -26.87 -12.67 13.64
CA GLY A 64 -25.74 -13.59 13.47
C GLY A 64 -25.15 -13.31 12.12
N VAL A 65 -23.87 -13.40 11.88
CA VAL A 65 -23.21 -13.06 10.62
C VAL A 65 -24.20 -13.15 9.46
N SER A 66 -24.88 -12.05 9.17
CA SER A 66 -25.86 -12.01 8.09
C SER A 66 -25.02 -12.03 6.81
N ILE A 67 -24.99 -13.18 6.15
CA ILE A 67 -24.63 -13.22 4.74
C ILE A 67 -25.87 -12.63 4.05
N ASN A 68 -26.01 -11.30 4.14
CA ASN A 68 -26.95 -10.62 3.30
C ASN A 68 -26.46 -10.83 1.87
N ALA A 69 -27.34 -11.37 1.03
CA ALA A 69 -27.16 -11.38 -0.41
C ALA A 69 -27.22 -9.92 -0.92
N LYS A 70 -26.34 -9.06 -0.39
CA LYS A 70 -26.19 -7.69 -0.85
C LYS A 70 -25.50 -7.74 -2.21
N ARG A 71 -26.04 -6.97 -3.14
CA ARG A 71 -25.46 -6.64 -4.43
C ARG A 71 -23.94 -6.45 -4.29
N VAL A 72 -23.20 -6.91 -5.28
CA VAL A 72 -21.75 -6.65 -5.40
C VAL A 72 -21.48 -5.18 -5.15
N ALA A 73 -20.51 -4.86 -4.31
CA ALA A 73 -20.16 -3.47 -4.02
C ALA A 73 -19.61 -2.79 -5.26
N ASP A 74 -20.13 -1.62 -5.59
CA ASP A 74 -19.61 -0.75 -6.64
C ASP A 74 -18.47 0.14 -6.09
N PRO A 75 -17.59 0.65 -6.97
CA PRO A 75 -16.59 1.66 -6.59
C PRO A 75 -17.23 2.92 -6.02
N SER A 76 -16.53 3.57 -5.09
CA SER A 76 -17.05 4.75 -4.37
C SER A 76 -16.93 6.06 -5.14
N SER A 77 -16.08 6.12 -6.17
CA SER A 77 -15.80 7.35 -6.93
C SER A 77 -16.84 7.61 -8.02
N SER A 78 -17.32 8.85 -8.13
CA SER A 78 -18.20 9.33 -9.21
C SER A 78 -17.59 9.24 -10.61
N LYS A 79 -16.26 9.16 -10.70
CA LYS A 79 -15.52 8.96 -11.97
C LYS A 79 -15.86 7.63 -12.65
N PHE A 80 -16.38 6.65 -11.89
CA PHE A 80 -16.95 5.42 -12.45
C PHE A 80 -18.40 5.70 -12.84
N THR A 81 -18.58 6.20 -14.06
CA THR A 81 -19.88 6.64 -14.61
C THR A 81 -20.82 5.50 -14.98
N ALA A 82 -20.42 4.25 -14.75
CA ALA A 82 -21.22 3.05 -14.96
C ALA A 82 -21.04 2.05 -13.80
N PRO A 83 -22.03 1.17 -13.53
CA PRO A 83 -21.86 0.06 -12.58
C PRO A 83 -20.67 -0.82 -12.94
N LEU A 84 -20.10 -1.52 -11.94
CA LEU A 84 -18.89 -2.32 -12.12
C LEU A 84 -19.01 -3.36 -13.25
N VAL A 85 -20.19 -3.94 -13.44
CA VAL A 85 -20.45 -4.90 -14.54
C VAL A 85 -20.34 -4.24 -15.92
N ASP A 86 -20.61 -2.97 -16.04
CA ASP A 86 -20.60 -2.18 -17.28
C ASP A 86 -19.34 -1.33 -17.44
N THR A 87 -18.44 -1.36 -16.48
CA THR A 87 -17.15 -0.62 -16.52
C THR A 87 -16.13 -1.43 -17.32
N PRO A 88 -15.59 -0.91 -18.44
CA PRO A 88 -14.66 -1.63 -19.31
C PRO A 88 -13.22 -1.65 -18.77
N LYS A 89 -13.04 -2.15 -17.55
CA LYS A 89 -11.78 -2.15 -16.82
C LYS A 89 -11.77 -3.22 -15.73
N SER A 90 -10.60 -3.80 -15.46
CA SER A 90 -10.42 -4.72 -14.33
C SER A 90 -10.41 -3.95 -13.01
N VAL A 91 -11.48 -4.08 -12.22
CA VAL A 91 -11.62 -3.48 -10.90
C VAL A 91 -12.02 -4.55 -9.89
N THR A 92 -11.35 -4.55 -8.73
CA THR A 92 -11.68 -5.42 -7.60
C THR A 92 -12.07 -4.55 -6.42
N VAL A 93 -13.25 -4.78 -5.85
CA VAL A 93 -13.72 -4.14 -4.62
C VAL A 93 -13.67 -5.15 -3.49
N ILE A 94 -12.89 -4.86 -2.45
CA ILE A 94 -12.73 -5.70 -1.25
C ILE A 94 -13.55 -5.06 -0.13
N PRO A 95 -14.71 -5.60 0.25
CA PRO A 95 -15.60 -4.98 1.23
C PRO A 95 -15.12 -5.22 2.67
N SER A 96 -15.58 -4.40 3.61
CA SER A 96 -15.26 -4.49 5.04
C SER A 96 -15.45 -5.89 5.62
N LYS A 97 -16.45 -6.63 5.16
CA LYS A 97 -16.71 -8.00 5.61
C LYS A 97 -15.54 -8.96 5.33
N ILE A 98 -14.90 -8.86 4.16
CA ILE A 98 -13.70 -9.66 3.84
C ILE A 98 -12.54 -9.19 4.72
N ILE A 99 -12.41 -7.87 4.94
CA ILE A 99 -11.40 -7.29 5.83
C ILE A 99 -11.53 -7.89 7.24
N GLU A 100 -12.74 -7.90 7.80
CA GLU A 100 -13.04 -8.44 9.14
C GLU A 100 -12.79 -9.95 9.22
N GLN A 101 -13.27 -10.72 8.26
CA GLN A 101 -13.17 -12.18 8.27
C GLN A 101 -11.73 -12.70 8.07
N THR A 102 -10.91 -11.99 7.34
CA THR A 102 -9.49 -12.35 7.13
C THR A 102 -8.60 -11.97 8.30
N ALA A 103 -9.12 -11.23 9.30
CA ALA A 103 -8.34 -10.58 10.35
C ALA A 103 -7.13 -9.81 9.81
N ALA A 104 -7.27 -9.22 8.62
CA ALA A 104 -6.27 -8.32 8.07
C ALA A 104 -6.13 -7.08 8.98
N THR A 105 -4.92 -6.57 9.13
CA THR A 105 -4.62 -5.40 9.96
C THR A 105 -3.95 -4.27 9.20
N SER A 106 -3.41 -4.58 8.03
CA SER A 106 -2.70 -3.62 7.18
C SER A 106 -3.19 -3.69 5.73
N LEU A 107 -2.87 -2.64 4.95
CA LEU A 107 -3.13 -2.64 3.52
C LEU A 107 -2.44 -3.82 2.82
N THR A 108 -1.22 -4.15 3.22
CA THR A 108 -0.49 -5.32 2.69
C THR A 108 -1.24 -6.63 2.93
N ASP A 109 -1.87 -6.80 4.10
CA ASP A 109 -2.60 -8.03 4.41
C ASP A 109 -3.84 -8.17 3.54
N ILE A 110 -4.61 -7.09 3.38
CA ILE A 110 -5.86 -7.17 2.63
C ILE A 110 -5.63 -7.27 1.13
N LEU A 111 -4.60 -6.63 0.58
CA LEU A 111 -4.27 -6.73 -0.84
C LEU A 111 -3.83 -8.14 -1.26
N ARG A 112 -3.39 -9.00 -0.33
CA ARG A 112 -3.11 -10.42 -0.60
C ARG A 112 -4.34 -11.17 -1.10
N THR A 113 -5.54 -10.72 -0.77
CA THR A 113 -6.79 -11.32 -1.27
C THR A 113 -7.07 -11.01 -2.74
N SER A 114 -6.35 -10.07 -3.36
CA SER A 114 -6.45 -9.70 -4.77
C SER A 114 -5.25 -10.26 -5.54
N PRO A 115 -5.40 -11.27 -6.42
CA PRO A 115 -4.27 -11.85 -7.14
C PRO A 115 -3.67 -10.86 -8.14
N GLY A 116 -2.39 -11.04 -8.50
CA GLY A 116 -1.65 -10.14 -9.38
C GLY A 116 -1.08 -8.91 -8.68
N ILE A 117 -1.24 -8.81 -7.34
CA ILE A 117 -0.58 -7.80 -6.52
C ILE A 117 0.55 -8.46 -5.74
N THR A 118 1.71 -7.86 -5.80
CA THR A 118 2.89 -8.23 -5.03
C THR A 118 3.46 -7.02 -4.31
N PHE A 119 4.51 -7.20 -3.55
CA PHE A 119 5.09 -6.11 -2.75
C PHE A 119 6.60 -6.04 -2.96
N GLY A 120 7.13 -4.82 -3.04
CA GLY A 120 8.55 -4.57 -3.01
C GLY A 120 9.05 -4.44 -1.57
N ALA A 121 10.23 -4.96 -1.29
CA ALA A 121 10.91 -4.70 -0.03
C ALA A 121 11.41 -3.25 0.03
N GLY A 122 11.43 -2.67 1.22
CA GLY A 122 11.98 -1.33 1.45
C GLY A 122 13.50 -1.31 1.41
N GLU A 123 14.04 -0.15 1.29
CA GLU A 123 15.39 0.35 1.18
C GLU A 123 16.11 0.11 -0.17
N GLY A 124 17.37 0.55 -0.26
CA GLY A 124 18.01 0.77 -1.56
C GLY A 124 17.52 2.05 -2.24
N GLY A 125 17.22 3.10 -1.43
CA GLY A 125 16.61 4.35 -1.89
C GLY A 125 15.08 4.37 -1.83
N GLN A 126 14.45 3.26 -1.45
CA GLN A 126 13.01 3.10 -1.33
C GLN A 126 12.58 3.01 0.14
N PRO A 127 11.56 3.74 0.61
CA PRO A 127 11.19 3.73 2.03
C PRO A 127 10.67 2.36 2.49
N LEU A 128 10.82 2.08 3.79
CA LEU A 128 10.09 1.01 4.47
C LEU A 128 8.63 1.47 4.61
N ALA A 129 7.75 0.98 3.74
CA ALA A 129 6.36 1.40 3.63
C ALA A 129 5.54 0.39 2.82
N ASP A 130 4.24 0.66 2.60
CA ASP A 130 3.43 -0.07 1.63
C ASP A 130 3.98 0.16 0.22
N ARG A 131 4.37 -0.90 -0.46
CA ARG A 131 4.94 -0.86 -1.80
C ARG A 131 4.31 -1.90 -2.72
N PRO A 132 3.03 -1.74 -3.05
CA PRO A 132 2.36 -2.65 -3.95
C PRO A 132 2.89 -2.52 -5.38
N PHE A 133 2.96 -3.67 -6.06
CA PHE A 133 3.17 -3.79 -7.49
C PHE A 133 1.90 -4.38 -8.10
N ILE A 134 1.38 -3.74 -9.11
CA ILE A 134 0.21 -4.16 -9.86
C ILE A 134 0.66 -4.36 -11.31
N ARG A 135 0.39 -5.54 -11.90
CA ARG A 135 0.83 -5.89 -13.26
C ARG A 135 2.30 -5.54 -13.53
N GLY A 136 3.19 -5.84 -12.56
CA GLY A 136 4.63 -5.61 -12.69
C GLY A 136 5.11 -4.16 -12.54
N SER A 137 4.22 -3.21 -12.29
CA SER A 137 4.56 -1.81 -12.07
C SER A 137 4.37 -1.41 -10.62
N SER A 138 5.31 -0.62 -10.08
CA SER A 138 5.19 -0.06 -8.73
C SER A 138 4.00 0.89 -8.65
N SER A 139 3.10 0.66 -7.71
CA SER A 139 1.89 1.45 -7.49
C SER A 139 1.84 2.12 -6.11
N GLY A 140 2.98 2.19 -5.40
CA GLY A 140 3.07 2.82 -4.08
C GLY A 140 2.69 4.30 -4.06
N ASN A 141 2.88 5.01 -5.18
CA ASN A 141 2.47 6.41 -5.33
C ASN A 141 1.02 6.58 -5.83
N ASN A 142 0.34 5.47 -6.11
CA ASN A 142 -1.03 5.46 -6.63
C ASN A 142 -1.99 4.90 -5.59
N ILE A 143 -1.79 5.27 -4.33
CA ILE A 143 -2.70 4.98 -3.23
C ILE A 143 -3.48 6.26 -2.93
N PHE A 144 -4.79 6.11 -2.85
CA PHE A 144 -5.76 7.18 -2.62
C PHE A 144 -6.57 6.86 -1.37
N VAL A 145 -7.02 7.89 -0.69
CA VAL A 145 -8.03 7.80 0.36
C VAL A 145 -9.20 8.67 -0.10
N ASP A 146 -10.38 8.11 -0.23
CA ASP A 146 -11.60 8.79 -0.69
C ASP A 146 -11.41 9.58 -2.01
N GLY A 147 -10.64 9.02 -2.94
CA GLY A 147 -10.35 9.61 -4.25
C GLY A 147 -9.26 10.67 -4.28
N VAL A 148 -8.69 11.06 -3.14
CA VAL A 148 -7.57 12.01 -3.05
C VAL A 148 -6.26 11.27 -2.79
N ARG A 149 -5.21 11.59 -3.53
CA ARG A 149 -3.88 10.96 -3.42
C ARG A 149 -3.33 11.08 -2.00
N ASP A 150 -2.91 9.93 -1.45
CA ASP A 150 -2.28 9.82 -0.13
C ASP A 150 -0.76 9.69 -0.28
N SER A 151 -0.10 10.84 -0.34
CA SER A 151 1.33 10.95 -0.58
C SER A 151 2.16 10.63 0.67
N GLY A 152 3.38 10.11 0.43
CA GLY A 152 4.34 9.77 1.48
C GLY A 152 4.43 8.28 1.76
N GLY A 153 5.65 7.85 2.10
CA GLY A 153 5.93 6.46 2.45
C GLY A 153 5.44 6.12 3.85
N GLN A 154 4.41 5.30 3.97
CA GLN A 154 3.83 4.89 5.25
C GLN A 154 3.23 3.47 5.16
N THR A 155 3.04 2.83 6.30
CA THR A 155 2.25 1.60 6.43
C THR A 155 0.85 1.96 6.89
N ARG A 156 -0.17 1.57 6.14
CA ARG A 156 -1.56 1.95 6.37
C ARG A 156 -2.31 0.89 7.15
N GLU A 157 -3.00 1.34 8.18
CA GLU A 157 -3.98 0.55 8.95
C GLU A 157 -5.36 0.60 8.29
N ILE A 158 -6.16 -0.42 8.56
CA ILE A 158 -7.47 -0.61 7.91
C ILE A 158 -8.66 -0.40 8.84
N PHE A 159 -8.45 0.01 10.11
CA PHE A 159 -9.52 0.12 11.12
C PHE A 159 -10.63 1.12 10.75
N ASN A 160 -10.32 2.10 9.92
CA ASN A 160 -11.25 3.15 9.46
C ASN A 160 -11.72 2.94 8.00
N LEU A 161 -11.60 1.73 7.44
CA LEU A 161 -11.98 1.48 6.04
C LEU A 161 -13.31 0.74 5.92
N GLU A 162 -14.15 1.22 4.99
CA GLU A 162 -15.38 0.54 4.55
C GLU A 162 -15.07 -0.46 3.43
N GLN A 163 -14.19 -0.10 2.49
CA GLN A 163 -13.74 -0.95 1.39
C GLN A 163 -12.38 -0.55 0.85
N VAL A 164 -11.75 -1.45 0.11
CA VAL A 164 -10.54 -1.21 -0.65
C VAL A 164 -10.82 -1.53 -2.12
N GLU A 165 -10.52 -0.58 -2.99
CA GLU A 165 -10.73 -0.68 -4.42
C GLU A 165 -9.39 -0.79 -5.13
N VAL A 166 -9.24 -1.77 -5.98
CA VAL A 166 -8.03 -1.99 -6.78
C VAL A 166 -8.39 -1.90 -8.24
N VAL A 167 -7.87 -0.90 -8.91
CA VAL A 167 -7.97 -0.71 -10.35
C VAL A 167 -6.69 -1.23 -10.98
N LYS A 168 -6.78 -2.10 -11.97
CA LYS A 168 -5.62 -2.70 -12.64
C LYS A 168 -5.46 -2.19 -14.05
N GLY A 169 -4.20 -2.02 -14.49
CA GLY A 169 -3.82 -1.41 -15.77
C GLY A 169 -3.67 0.11 -15.69
N PRO A 170 -3.22 0.77 -16.76
CA PRO A 170 -3.03 2.22 -16.82
C PRO A 170 -4.27 2.97 -16.37
N ASP A 171 -4.07 3.92 -15.45
CA ASP A 171 -5.17 4.53 -14.71
C ASP A 171 -5.04 6.06 -14.56
N SER A 172 -4.12 6.70 -15.30
CA SER A 172 -3.90 8.13 -15.10
C SER A 172 -5.07 9.02 -15.54
N ALA A 173 -5.97 8.53 -16.39
CA ALA A 173 -7.20 9.26 -16.67
C ALA A 173 -8.03 9.47 -15.39
N TYR A 174 -8.15 8.47 -14.50
CA TYR A 174 -8.86 8.56 -13.22
C TYR A 174 -8.02 9.16 -12.10
N SER A 175 -6.77 8.69 -11.98
CA SER A 175 -5.93 8.89 -10.80
C SER A 175 -4.88 9.98 -10.97
N GLY A 176 -4.77 10.58 -12.17
CA GLY A 176 -3.69 11.52 -12.51
C GLY A 176 -2.36 10.80 -12.69
N ARG A 177 -1.25 11.52 -12.50
CA ARG A 177 0.10 10.95 -12.65
C ARG A 177 0.23 9.60 -11.94
N GLY A 178 0.82 8.61 -12.59
CA GLY A 178 0.92 7.32 -11.97
C GLY A 178 1.63 6.26 -12.80
N SER A 179 1.70 5.07 -12.24
CA SER A 179 2.27 3.91 -12.91
C SER A 179 1.28 3.27 -13.88
N GLY A 180 1.80 2.61 -14.88
CA GLY A 180 1.01 1.82 -15.81
C GLY A 180 0.38 0.56 -15.19
N GLY A 181 0.62 0.29 -13.91
CA GLY A 181 0.08 -0.90 -13.22
C GLY A 181 -1.33 -0.73 -12.71
N GLY A 182 -1.69 0.45 -12.23
CA GLY A 182 -3.00 0.72 -11.66
C GLY A 182 -2.95 1.53 -10.37
N SER A 183 -4.11 1.66 -9.71
CA SER A 183 -4.29 2.44 -8.49
C SER A 183 -5.06 1.67 -7.41
N ILE A 184 -4.96 2.13 -6.16
CA ILE A 184 -5.66 1.59 -5.00
C ILE A 184 -6.36 2.74 -4.31
N ASN A 185 -7.69 2.64 -4.12
CA ASN A 185 -8.45 3.60 -3.36
C ASN A 185 -8.96 2.97 -2.06
N LEU A 186 -8.79 3.70 -0.96
CA LEU A 186 -9.19 3.33 0.39
C LEU A 186 -10.41 4.17 0.75
N SER A 187 -11.58 3.56 0.86
CA SER A 187 -12.82 4.25 1.21
C SER A 187 -12.99 4.28 2.70
N SER A 188 -13.04 5.47 3.29
CA SER A 188 -13.17 5.69 4.71
C SER A 188 -14.59 5.41 5.22
N LYS A 189 -14.70 4.98 6.47
CA LYS A 189 -15.97 4.92 7.18
C LYS A 189 -16.52 6.32 7.43
N THR A 190 -17.79 6.56 7.05
CA THR A 190 -18.50 7.83 7.22
C THR A 190 -19.66 7.71 8.20
N PRO A 191 -20.13 8.82 8.81
CA PRO A 191 -21.32 8.82 9.67
C PRO A 191 -22.58 8.35 8.93
N LYS A 192 -23.48 7.70 9.66
CA LYS A 192 -24.75 7.15 9.14
C LYS A 192 -25.94 7.69 9.96
N ALA A 193 -27.11 7.76 9.36
CA ALA A 193 -28.34 8.23 10.02
C ALA A 193 -28.90 7.24 11.07
N GLU A 194 -28.23 6.13 11.33
CA GLU A 194 -28.57 5.14 12.36
C GLU A 194 -27.52 5.11 13.46
N SER A 195 -27.91 5.01 14.73
CA SER A 195 -26.95 4.85 15.83
C SER A 195 -26.56 3.40 15.99
N PHE A 196 -25.27 3.15 16.17
CA PHE A 196 -24.72 1.83 16.48
C PHE A 196 -23.41 1.93 17.23
N ALA A 197 -23.04 0.88 17.94
CA ALA A 197 -21.74 0.70 18.55
C ALA A 197 -21.21 -0.69 18.23
N ARG A 198 -19.97 -0.75 17.74
CA ARG A 198 -19.25 -1.99 17.47
C ARG A 198 -17.91 -1.94 18.13
N GLY A 199 -17.49 -3.02 18.77
CA GLY A 199 -16.19 -3.14 19.39
C GLY A 199 -15.61 -4.51 19.18
N SER A 200 -14.31 -4.61 19.14
CA SER A 200 -13.59 -5.88 19.07
C SER A 200 -12.36 -5.87 19.97
N VAL A 201 -12.10 -7.02 20.60
CA VAL A 201 -10.85 -7.28 21.31
C VAL A 201 -10.32 -8.63 20.85
N GLY A 202 -9.15 -8.63 20.24
CA GLY A 202 -8.42 -9.79 19.75
C GLY A 202 -7.18 -10.04 20.57
N VAL A 203 -6.92 -11.29 20.93
CA VAL A 203 -5.68 -11.76 21.54
C VAL A 203 -5.12 -12.90 20.71
N GLY A 204 -3.82 -12.99 20.60
CA GLY A 204 -3.20 -14.02 19.77
C GLY A 204 -1.84 -14.48 20.25
N THR A 205 -1.27 -15.40 19.50
CA THR A 205 0.12 -15.80 19.68
C THR A 205 1.04 -14.59 19.41
N ASP A 206 2.31 -14.72 19.83
CA ASP A 206 3.34 -13.68 19.61
C ASP A 206 3.01 -12.34 20.29
N GLU A 207 2.45 -12.42 21.51
CA GLU A 207 2.08 -11.25 22.33
C GLU A 207 1.10 -10.29 21.64
N TYR A 208 0.33 -10.80 20.67
CA TYR A 208 -0.61 -9.98 19.91
C TYR A 208 -1.84 -9.61 20.74
N ILE A 209 -2.14 -8.31 20.75
CA ILE A 209 -3.39 -7.77 21.26
C ILE A 209 -3.85 -6.64 20.34
N ARG A 210 -5.16 -6.62 20.04
CA ARG A 210 -5.80 -5.57 19.25
C ARG A 210 -7.17 -5.24 19.82
N ALA A 211 -7.45 -3.96 20.00
CA ALA A 211 -8.77 -3.46 20.35
C ALA A 211 -9.20 -2.42 19.32
N THR A 212 -10.47 -2.50 18.90
CA THR A 212 -11.08 -1.49 18.02
C THR A 212 -12.46 -1.11 18.53
N ALA A 213 -12.85 0.15 18.26
CA ALA A 213 -14.22 0.61 18.47
C ALA A 213 -14.67 1.39 17.22
N ASP A 214 -15.94 1.21 16.82
CA ASP A 214 -16.63 1.92 15.74
C ASP A 214 -17.99 2.37 16.29
N LEU A 215 -18.07 3.63 16.64
CA LEU A 215 -19.20 4.23 17.32
C LEU A 215 -19.85 5.25 16.40
N ASN A 216 -21.12 5.08 16.07
CA ASN A 216 -21.91 6.02 15.30
C ASN A 216 -23.13 6.48 16.11
N HIS A 217 -23.25 7.77 16.31
CA HIS A 217 -24.40 8.37 16.97
C HIS A 217 -25.11 9.34 16.03
N ALA A 218 -26.35 9.00 15.67
CA ALA A 218 -27.24 9.89 14.95
C ALA A 218 -28.02 10.73 15.96
N PHE A 219 -27.80 12.04 15.93
CA PHE A 219 -28.57 13.00 16.74
C PHE A 219 -29.98 13.15 16.19
N ASN A 220 -30.14 13.01 14.89
CA ASN A 220 -31.36 12.97 14.14
C ASN A 220 -31.05 12.43 12.73
N ASP A 221 -32.06 12.38 11.86
CA ASP A 221 -31.92 11.86 10.49
C ASP A 221 -30.92 12.62 9.60
N ASN A 222 -30.55 13.85 10.01
CA ASN A 222 -29.68 14.72 9.22
C ASN A 222 -28.27 14.92 9.80
N VAL A 223 -28.07 14.62 11.10
CA VAL A 223 -26.80 14.90 11.78
C VAL A 223 -26.32 13.66 12.52
N ALA A 224 -25.12 13.22 12.19
CA ALA A 224 -24.48 12.10 12.88
C ALA A 224 -22.98 12.33 13.06
N VAL A 225 -22.44 11.73 14.11
CA VAL A 225 -21.00 11.63 14.41
C VAL A 225 -20.59 10.18 14.44
N ARG A 226 -19.46 9.85 13.83
CA ARG A 226 -18.84 8.53 13.90
C ARG A 226 -17.40 8.64 14.40
N VAL A 227 -17.01 7.75 15.29
CA VAL A 227 -15.66 7.69 15.83
C VAL A 227 -15.14 6.26 15.73
N ASN A 228 -14.01 6.10 15.04
CA ASN A 228 -13.28 4.84 15.00
C ASN A 228 -12.00 4.97 15.82
N VAL A 229 -11.67 3.93 16.61
CA VAL A 229 -10.50 3.90 17.49
C VAL A 229 -9.78 2.57 17.32
N LEU A 230 -8.47 2.61 17.42
CA LEU A 230 -7.56 1.47 17.34
C LEU A 230 -6.50 1.54 18.43
N GLY A 231 -6.23 0.42 19.07
CA GLY A 231 -4.99 0.14 19.81
C GLY A 231 -4.53 -1.27 19.52
N THR A 232 -3.26 -1.47 19.15
CA THR A 232 -2.71 -2.80 18.86
C THR A 232 -1.22 -2.85 19.13
N GLN A 233 -0.75 -4.01 19.58
CA GLN A 233 0.66 -4.32 19.72
C GLN A 233 0.89 -5.81 19.51
N GLY A 234 2.14 -6.20 19.26
CA GLY A 234 2.53 -7.59 19.13
C GLY A 234 3.92 -7.77 18.54
N ASN A 235 4.34 -9.01 18.42
CA ASN A 235 5.56 -9.39 17.71
C ASN A 235 5.19 -9.95 16.34
N THR A 236 6.08 -9.81 15.37
CA THR A 236 5.93 -10.45 14.06
C THR A 236 6.15 -11.96 14.20
N PRO A 237 5.14 -12.81 13.92
CA PRO A 237 5.25 -14.24 14.11
C PRO A 237 6.43 -14.83 13.35
N GLY A 238 7.24 -15.66 14.05
CA GLY A 238 8.42 -16.31 13.47
C GLY A 238 9.62 -15.39 13.24
N ARG A 239 9.57 -14.12 13.69
CA ARG A 239 10.75 -13.22 13.72
C ARG A 239 11.20 -12.95 15.15
N LYS A 240 12.51 -12.80 15.35
CA LYS A 240 13.07 -12.42 16.66
C LYS A 240 13.18 -10.90 16.73
N ALA A 241 12.83 -10.31 17.85
CA ALA A 241 13.00 -8.89 18.14
C ALA A 241 12.27 -7.91 17.16
N VAL A 242 11.27 -8.39 16.41
CA VAL A 242 10.49 -7.57 15.48
C VAL A 242 9.11 -7.34 16.07
N ASP A 243 8.97 -6.27 16.79
CA ASP A 243 7.75 -5.85 17.49
C ASP A 243 7.12 -4.61 16.86
N PHE A 244 5.85 -4.39 17.17
CA PHE A 244 5.12 -3.18 16.78
C PHE A 244 4.11 -2.76 17.84
N SER A 245 3.83 -1.46 17.85
CA SER A 245 2.76 -0.83 18.62
C SER A 245 2.13 0.26 17.79
N ARG A 246 0.78 0.29 17.73
CA ARG A 246 0.02 1.26 16.93
C ARG A 246 -1.19 1.73 17.71
N TRP A 247 -1.52 3.00 17.56
CA TRP A 247 -2.81 3.52 17.98
C TRP A 247 -3.33 4.51 16.97
N GLY A 248 -4.63 4.61 16.85
CA GLY A 248 -5.26 5.52 15.90
C GLY A 248 -6.66 5.93 16.32
N VAL A 249 -7.09 7.07 15.81
CA VAL A 249 -8.43 7.61 16.00
C VAL A 249 -8.92 8.29 14.73
N ALA A 250 -10.19 8.09 14.40
CA ALA A 250 -10.80 8.69 13.22
C ALA A 250 -12.22 9.18 13.53
N PRO A 251 -12.37 10.40 14.09
CA PRO A 251 -13.66 11.06 14.24
C PRO A 251 -14.14 11.65 12.91
N SER A 252 -15.45 11.61 12.69
CA SER A 252 -16.12 12.25 11.56
C SER A 252 -17.50 12.76 11.96
N LEU A 253 -17.93 13.86 11.32
CA LEU A 253 -19.22 14.50 11.47
C LEU A 253 -19.86 14.63 10.11
N ALA A 254 -21.12 14.29 9.97
CA ALA A 254 -21.92 14.58 8.79
C ALA A 254 -23.15 15.42 9.17
N VAL A 255 -23.48 16.36 8.33
CA VAL A 255 -24.66 17.24 8.45
C VAL A 255 -25.36 17.24 7.10
N GLY A 256 -26.68 17.10 7.11
CA GLY A 256 -27.47 17.04 5.89
C GLY A 256 -27.55 15.64 5.28
N LEU A 257 -27.44 14.56 6.07
CA LEU A 257 -27.39 13.16 5.59
C LEU A 257 -28.55 12.77 4.66
N ASN A 258 -29.75 13.32 4.87
CA ASN A 258 -30.95 13.06 4.07
C ASN A 258 -31.44 14.31 3.30
N GLY A 259 -30.59 15.35 3.20
CA GLY A 259 -30.90 16.58 2.46
C GLY A 259 -30.16 16.64 1.14
N ASP A 260 -30.52 17.64 0.32
CA ASP A 260 -29.85 17.90 -0.97
C ASP A 260 -28.37 18.29 -0.79
N THR A 261 -27.98 18.75 0.39
CA THR A 261 -26.61 19.15 0.71
C THR A 261 -26.12 18.38 1.91
N GLN A 262 -25.11 17.56 1.71
CA GLN A 262 -24.38 16.87 2.78
C GLN A 262 -23.00 17.48 2.97
N LEU A 263 -22.68 17.85 4.20
CA LEU A 263 -21.34 18.28 4.65
C LEU A 263 -20.71 17.15 5.46
N THR A 264 -19.46 16.82 5.16
CA THR A 264 -18.71 15.83 5.94
C THR A 264 -17.37 16.41 6.36
N LEU A 265 -17.10 16.39 7.66
CA LEU A 265 -15.80 16.68 8.26
C LEU A 265 -15.23 15.39 8.82
N SER A 266 -13.99 15.08 8.48
CA SER A 266 -13.30 13.92 9.04
C SER A 266 -11.87 14.23 9.40
N TYR A 267 -11.37 13.57 10.43
CA TYR A 267 -9.98 13.57 10.80
C TYR A 267 -9.53 12.14 11.06
N TYR A 268 -8.33 11.82 10.61
CA TYR A 268 -7.68 10.52 10.83
C TYR A 268 -6.31 10.74 11.43
N HIS A 269 -6.00 10.01 12.48
CA HIS A 269 -4.68 9.96 13.11
C HIS A 269 -4.23 8.52 13.31
N LEU A 270 -2.98 8.25 12.94
CA LEU A 270 -2.30 6.99 13.22
C LEU A 270 -0.88 7.26 13.67
N ASP A 271 -0.46 6.66 14.77
CA ASP A 271 0.92 6.65 15.28
C ASP A 271 1.40 5.19 15.39
N THR A 272 2.56 4.91 14.82
CA THR A 272 3.16 3.58 14.83
C THR A 272 4.60 3.66 15.31
N ASP A 273 4.98 2.81 16.26
CA ASP A 273 6.36 2.56 16.69
C ASP A 273 6.66 1.07 16.52
N GLN A 274 7.71 0.74 15.77
CA GLN A 274 8.06 -0.65 15.49
C GLN A 274 9.55 -0.85 15.34
N THR A 275 10.01 -2.07 15.57
CA THR A 275 11.35 -2.51 15.20
C THR A 275 11.37 -2.89 13.72
N PRO A 276 12.09 -2.14 12.85
CA PRO A 276 12.14 -2.41 11.43
C PRO A 276 13.00 -3.63 11.14
N ASP A 277 12.58 -4.44 10.18
CA ASP A 277 13.31 -5.63 9.74
C ASP A 277 13.74 -5.46 8.27
N TYR A 278 15.05 -5.55 8.03
CA TYR A 278 15.62 -5.53 6.67
C TYR A 278 15.78 -6.95 6.10
N GLY A 279 15.21 -7.95 6.76
CA GLY A 279 15.15 -9.32 6.30
C GLY A 279 16.47 -10.10 6.37
N ILE A 280 16.63 -11.04 5.44
CA ILE A 280 17.77 -11.94 5.33
C ILE A 280 18.64 -11.51 4.16
N PRO A 281 19.96 -11.37 4.34
CA PRO A 281 20.87 -11.05 3.25
C PRO A 281 20.80 -12.08 2.12
N LEU A 282 21.00 -11.64 0.90
CA LEU A 282 21.11 -12.47 -0.29
C LEU A 282 22.58 -12.61 -0.69
N THR A 283 22.94 -13.69 -1.36
CA THR A 283 24.32 -13.88 -1.85
C THR A 283 24.36 -14.59 -3.20
N THR A 284 25.27 -14.14 -4.05
CA THR A 284 25.64 -14.83 -5.29
C THR A 284 26.86 -15.77 -5.11
N LYS A 285 27.54 -15.69 -3.97
CA LYS A 285 28.74 -16.49 -3.66
C LYS A 285 28.35 -17.96 -3.45
N THR A 286 28.86 -18.85 -4.28
CA THR A 286 28.61 -20.28 -4.21
C THR A 286 29.33 -20.98 -3.03
N THR A 287 30.36 -20.35 -2.49
CA THR A 287 31.10 -20.84 -1.31
C THR A 287 30.36 -20.59 -0.01
N GLN A 288 29.35 -19.75 -0.01
CA GLN A 288 28.56 -19.40 1.16
C GLN A 288 27.28 -20.27 1.21
N PRO A 289 26.94 -20.91 2.35
CA PRO A 289 25.74 -21.72 2.47
C PRO A 289 24.49 -20.91 2.11
N ARG A 290 23.79 -21.32 1.04
CA ARG A 290 22.63 -20.64 0.50
C ARG A 290 21.70 -21.62 -0.20
N THR A 291 20.46 -21.23 -0.39
CA THR A 291 19.52 -21.91 -1.27
C THR A 291 19.88 -21.68 -2.74
N ALA A 292 19.30 -22.45 -3.63
CA ALA A 292 19.47 -22.27 -5.08
C ALA A 292 18.99 -20.88 -5.55
N SER A 293 18.07 -20.26 -4.81
CA SER A 293 17.55 -18.90 -5.09
C SER A 293 18.46 -17.76 -4.62
N GLY A 294 19.59 -18.05 -3.98
CA GLY A 294 20.53 -17.04 -3.46
C GLY A 294 20.22 -16.55 -2.04
N ILE A 295 19.17 -17.08 -1.40
CA ILE A 295 18.82 -16.76 -0.02
C ILE A 295 19.74 -17.54 0.91
N LEU A 296 20.33 -16.87 1.91
CA LEU A 296 21.18 -17.53 2.90
C LEU A 296 20.40 -18.61 3.65
N ALA A 297 21.07 -19.76 3.90
CA ALA A 297 20.51 -20.88 4.65
C ALA A 297 20.57 -20.60 6.17
N VAL A 298 19.81 -19.61 6.62
CA VAL A 298 19.72 -19.18 8.02
C VAL A 298 18.37 -19.53 8.64
N ASP A 299 18.29 -19.51 9.96
CA ASP A 299 16.99 -19.59 10.65
C ASP A 299 16.12 -18.40 10.23
N ARG A 300 14.83 -18.65 9.93
CA ARG A 300 13.87 -17.59 9.59
C ARG A 300 13.70 -16.54 10.68
N ARG A 301 14.01 -16.90 11.95
CA ARG A 301 13.99 -16.01 13.10
C ARG A 301 15.17 -15.07 13.17
N SER A 302 16.21 -15.29 12.34
CA SER A 302 17.44 -14.48 12.35
C SER A 302 17.09 -13.01 12.10
N PHE A 303 17.45 -12.16 13.05
CA PHE A 303 17.31 -10.72 12.98
C PHE A 303 18.69 -10.08 13.05
N TYR A 304 19.04 -9.27 12.07
CA TYR A 304 20.37 -8.67 11.94
C TYR A 304 20.47 -7.29 12.54
N GLY A 305 19.35 -6.73 12.98
CA GLY A 305 19.28 -5.43 13.63
C GLY A 305 19.89 -5.40 15.01
N ILE A 306 19.94 -4.22 15.59
CA ILE A 306 20.36 -3.95 16.95
C ILE A 306 19.17 -3.33 17.68
N GLU A 307 18.57 -4.06 18.62
CA GLU A 307 17.40 -3.61 19.38
C GLU A 307 17.57 -2.24 20.02
N SER A 308 18.78 -1.91 20.51
CA SER A 308 19.03 -0.64 21.17
C SER A 308 19.21 0.56 20.23
N ARG A 309 19.33 0.34 18.92
CA ARG A 309 19.58 1.37 17.91
C ARG A 309 18.45 1.50 16.88
N ASP A 310 17.97 0.35 16.36
CA ASP A 310 17.08 0.32 15.22
C ASP A 310 15.64 0.67 15.64
N TYR A 311 14.97 1.51 14.86
CA TYR A 311 13.59 1.91 15.10
C TYR A 311 12.93 2.36 13.81
N GLN A 312 11.61 2.27 13.77
CA GLN A 312 10.79 2.96 12.79
C GLN A 312 9.56 3.57 13.45
N LYS A 313 9.38 4.86 13.23
CA LYS A 313 8.21 5.63 13.68
C LYS A 313 7.49 6.22 12.48
N THR A 314 6.20 5.94 12.37
CA THR A 314 5.36 6.59 11.35
C THR A 314 4.20 7.29 12.02
N LYS A 315 3.85 8.46 11.46
CA LYS A 315 2.66 9.22 11.87
C LYS A 315 1.90 9.64 10.63
N SER A 316 0.59 9.59 10.71
CA SER A 316 -0.29 10.07 9.65
C SER A 316 -1.43 10.87 10.24
N ASP A 317 -1.60 12.10 9.75
CA ASP A 317 -2.69 13.01 10.09
C ASP A 317 -3.39 13.42 8.80
N ILE A 318 -4.70 13.20 8.69
CA ILE A 318 -5.49 13.54 7.51
C ILE A 318 -6.76 14.26 7.98
N ALA A 319 -6.94 15.51 7.56
CA ALA A 319 -8.16 16.27 7.76
C ALA A 319 -8.84 16.47 6.41
N THR A 320 -10.12 16.10 6.31
CA THR A 320 -10.90 16.21 5.07
C THR A 320 -12.20 16.95 5.33
N PHE A 321 -12.51 17.87 4.44
CA PHE A 321 -13.80 18.54 4.33
C PHE A 321 -14.40 18.17 2.98
N ALA A 322 -15.62 17.67 2.96
CA ALA A 322 -16.34 17.32 1.75
C ALA A 322 -17.74 17.93 1.76
N ILE A 323 -18.18 18.39 0.61
CA ILE A 323 -19.56 18.83 0.33
C ILE A 323 -20.06 18.03 -0.86
N ASP A 324 -21.20 17.39 -0.70
CA ASP A 324 -21.95 16.76 -1.76
C ASP A 324 -23.30 17.51 -1.86
N HIS A 325 -23.62 18.03 -3.03
CA HIS A 325 -24.85 18.80 -3.26
C HIS A 325 -25.59 18.31 -4.50
N ALA A 326 -26.83 17.87 -4.32
CA ALA A 326 -27.74 17.55 -5.40
C ALA A 326 -28.37 18.84 -5.93
N ILE A 327 -27.96 19.28 -7.13
CA ILE A 327 -28.57 20.39 -7.84
C ILE A 327 -29.97 19.99 -8.36
N SER A 328 -30.10 18.72 -8.75
CA SER A 328 -31.34 18.07 -9.16
C SER A 328 -31.16 16.54 -8.97
N ASP A 329 -32.25 15.79 -9.23
CA ASP A 329 -32.22 14.31 -9.15
C ASP A 329 -31.12 13.68 -10.04
N ASP A 330 -30.75 14.36 -11.12
CA ASP A 330 -29.80 13.86 -12.12
C ASP A 330 -28.47 14.59 -12.14
N LEU A 331 -28.26 15.60 -11.28
CA LEU A 331 -27.05 16.43 -11.32
C LEU A 331 -26.53 16.74 -9.92
N ASN A 332 -25.31 16.37 -9.66
CA ASN A 332 -24.65 16.56 -8.36
C ASN A 332 -23.33 17.31 -8.51
N VAL A 333 -22.98 18.06 -7.48
CA VAL A 333 -21.66 18.69 -7.31
C VAL A 333 -21.01 18.12 -6.07
N ARG A 334 -19.76 17.76 -6.21
CA ARG A 334 -18.91 17.34 -5.09
C ARG A 334 -17.68 18.23 -4.98
N GLN A 335 -17.38 18.67 -3.78
CA GLN A 335 -16.15 19.39 -3.45
C GLN A 335 -15.45 18.69 -2.30
N VAL A 336 -14.17 18.36 -2.47
CA VAL A 336 -13.32 17.80 -1.41
C VAL A 336 -12.12 18.70 -1.22
N VAL A 337 -11.82 19.06 0.02
CA VAL A 337 -10.58 19.73 0.43
C VAL A 337 -9.90 18.88 1.50
N ARG A 338 -8.64 18.55 1.29
CA ARG A 338 -7.86 17.72 2.21
C ARG A 338 -6.54 18.36 2.56
N TYR A 339 -6.21 18.32 3.83
CA TYR A 339 -4.87 18.53 4.34
C TYR A 339 -4.35 17.24 4.98
N SER A 340 -3.17 16.81 4.59
CA SER A 340 -2.52 15.66 5.21
C SER A 340 -1.07 15.92 5.56
N LYS A 341 -0.60 15.24 6.60
CA LYS A 341 0.78 15.22 7.03
C LYS A 341 1.17 13.79 7.40
N SER A 342 2.24 13.30 6.82
CA SER A 342 2.83 12.02 7.22
C SER A 342 4.28 12.18 7.64
N LEU A 343 4.77 11.27 8.47
CA LEU A 343 6.18 11.14 8.86
C LEU A 343 6.58 9.68 8.73
N ASN A 344 7.73 9.43 8.09
CA ASN A 344 8.41 8.14 8.16
C ASN A 344 9.85 8.38 8.63
N ASP A 345 10.16 7.91 9.82
CA ASP A 345 11.41 8.16 10.53
C ASP A 345 12.00 6.85 11.02
N TYR A 346 13.17 6.46 10.50
CA TYR A 346 13.78 5.19 10.88
C TYR A 346 15.29 5.13 10.77
N ILE A 347 15.84 4.22 11.55
CA ILE A 347 17.16 3.64 11.40
C ILE A 347 16.96 2.13 11.35
N VAL A 348 17.41 1.48 10.28
CA VAL A 348 17.38 0.03 10.12
C VAL A 348 18.74 -0.51 9.79
N THR A 349 19.12 -1.63 10.39
CA THR A 349 20.37 -2.31 10.06
C THR A 349 20.31 -2.83 8.63
N ASN A 350 21.30 -2.43 7.82
CA ASN A 350 21.65 -3.09 6.58
C ASN A 350 22.73 -4.15 6.87
N PRO A 351 22.41 -5.44 6.81
CA PRO A 351 23.38 -6.50 7.11
C PRO A 351 24.46 -6.66 6.03
N GLY A 352 24.54 -5.71 5.13
CA GLY A 352 25.37 -5.80 3.93
C GLY A 352 24.78 -6.80 2.93
N ASP A 353 25.07 -6.60 1.66
CA ASP A 353 24.81 -7.61 0.65
C ASP A 353 25.62 -8.85 1.00
N GLY A 354 25.07 -10.02 0.83
CA GLY A 354 25.79 -11.28 1.15
C GLY A 354 27.16 -11.38 0.48
N GLY A 355 27.44 -10.53 -0.54
CA GLY A 355 28.75 -10.32 -1.14
C GLY A 355 29.78 -9.67 -0.22
N ALA A 356 29.39 -8.93 0.79
CA ALA A 356 30.27 -8.26 1.75
C ALA A 356 30.67 -9.15 2.94
N ALA A 357 30.04 -10.30 3.12
CA ALA A 357 30.41 -11.25 4.17
C ALA A 357 31.81 -11.84 3.93
N GLN A 358 32.55 -12.02 5.02
CA GLN A 358 33.91 -12.56 5.01
C GLN A 358 33.97 -13.83 5.87
N PHE A 359 34.72 -14.85 5.38
CA PHE A 359 34.97 -16.05 6.14
C PHE A 359 36.27 -15.86 6.96
N VAL A 360 36.09 -15.67 8.25
CA VAL A 360 37.19 -15.37 9.20
C VAL A 360 37.04 -16.26 10.42
N GLN A 361 38.18 -16.86 10.90
CA GLN A 361 38.19 -17.74 12.08
C GLN A 361 37.15 -18.87 12.01
N GLY A 362 37.01 -19.49 10.83
CA GLY A 362 36.08 -20.60 10.63
C GLY A 362 34.59 -20.23 10.55
N GLN A 363 34.23 -18.95 10.54
CA GLN A 363 32.85 -18.47 10.50
C GLN A 363 32.66 -17.37 9.49
N TRP A 364 31.41 -17.20 9.01
CA TRP A 364 31.00 -16.08 8.15
C TRP A 364 30.59 -14.91 9.01
N TRP A 365 31.25 -13.78 8.80
CA TRP A 365 30.98 -12.52 9.47
C TRP A 365 30.56 -11.45 8.48
N MET A 366 29.77 -10.50 8.95
CA MET A 366 29.42 -9.30 8.19
C MET A 366 29.44 -8.07 9.08
N LYS A 367 29.76 -6.92 8.49
CA LYS A 367 29.58 -5.62 9.14
C LYS A 367 28.11 -5.17 8.98
N ARG A 368 27.51 -4.72 10.07
CA ARG A 368 26.19 -4.09 10.06
C ARG A 368 26.32 -2.61 9.68
N GLY A 369 25.86 -2.26 8.51
CA GLY A 369 25.62 -0.88 8.12
C GLY A 369 24.23 -0.42 8.54
N THR A 370 23.86 0.80 8.18
CA THR A 370 22.51 1.33 8.40
C THR A 370 21.92 1.92 7.13
N LYS A 371 20.62 1.80 7.01
CA LYS A 371 19.79 2.63 6.14
C LYS A 371 18.90 3.49 7.02
N THR A 372 18.75 4.74 6.65
CA THR A 372 18.12 5.71 7.53
C THR A 372 17.28 6.69 6.72
N ARG A 373 16.22 7.17 7.34
CA ARG A 373 15.33 8.16 6.72
C ARG A 373 14.63 8.99 7.78
N TRP A 374 14.47 10.28 7.51
CA TRP A 374 13.53 11.18 8.15
C TRP A 374 12.79 11.92 7.06
N ASN A 375 11.50 11.63 6.90
CA ASN A 375 10.74 12.02 5.73
C ASN A 375 9.33 12.50 6.09
N PRO A 376 9.15 13.74 6.53
CA PRO A 376 7.84 14.35 6.64
C PRO A 376 7.34 14.81 5.26
N THR A 377 6.08 14.47 4.96
CA THR A 377 5.36 14.91 3.76
C THR A 377 4.11 15.67 4.19
N LYS A 378 3.81 16.78 3.52
CA LYS A 378 2.58 17.55 3.71
C LYS A 378 1.90 17.69 2.36
N THR A 379 0.59 17.51 2.33
CA THR A 379 -0.22 17.66 1.13
C THR A 379 -1.44 18.51 1.43
N ILE A 380 -1.74 19.43 0.54
CA ILE A 380 -3.05 20.07 0.44
C ILE A 380 -3.60 19.78 -0.95
N ALA A 381 -4.85 19.33 -1.01
CA ALA A 381 -5.52 19.00 -2.27
C ALA A 381 -6.96 19.47 -2.25
N ALA A 382 -7.44 19.88 -3.41
CA ALA A 382 -8.83 20.21 -3.66
C ALA A 382 -9.27 19.50 -4.94
N VAL A 383 -10.41 18.83 -4.86
CA VAL A 383 -11.06 18.12 -5.99
C VAL A 383 -12.48 18.60 -6.08
N SER A 384 -12.91 19.03 -7.26
CA SER A 384 -14.26 19.51 -7.53
C SER A 384 -14.82 18.76 -8.73
N ASP A 385 -15.95 18.12 -8.56
CA ASP A 385 -16.62 17.33 -9.57
C ASP A 385 -18.06 17.78 -9.77
N ILE A 386 -18.50 17.76 -11.02
CA ILE A 386 -19.91 17.81 -11.40
C ILE A 386 -20.21 16.52 -12.10
N HIS A 387 -21.13 15.75 -11.56
CA HIS A 387 -21.47 14.44 -12.10
C HIS A 387 -22.99 14.21 -12.12
N GLY A 388 -23.39 13.37 -13.03
CA GLY A 388 -24.82 13.08 -13.17
C GLY A 388 -25.18 12.34 -14.46
N LYS A 389 -26.47 12.40 -14.78
CA LYS A 389 -27.03 11.83 -16.00
C LYS A 389 -27.72 12.89 -16.81
N LYS A 390 -27.56 12.86 -18.13
CA LYS A 390 -28.22 13.80 -19.06
C LYS A 390 -28.38 13.17 -20.43
N THR A 391 -29.45 13.53 -21.11
CA THR A 391 -29.64 13.16 -22.50
C THR A 391 -29.06 14.26 -23.41
N PHE A 392 -28.02 13.89 -24.20
CA PHE A 392 -27.43 14.72 -25.24
C PHE A 392 -27.63 14.06 -26.60
N LEU A 393 -28.10 14.82 -27.57
CA LEU A 393 -28.35 14.33 -28.94
C LEU A 393 -29.19 13.05 -29.00
N GLY A 394 -30.15 12.91 -28.06
CA GLY A 394 -31.01 11.72 -27.98
C GLY A 394 -30.37 10.49 -27.31
N LEU A 395 -29.15 10.60 -26.83
CA LEU A 395 -28.41 9.51 -26.12
C LEU A 395 -28.35 9.83 -24.62
N GLU A 396 -28.54 8.81 -23.82
CA GLU A 396 -28.31 8.89 -22.37
C GLU A 396 -26.79 8.90 -22.09
N ASN A 397 -26.34 9.88 -21.30
CA ASN A 397 -24.99 10.05 -20.89
C ASN A 397 -24.95 10.02 -19.35
N SER A 398 -24.02 9.27 -18.78
CA SER A 398 -23.65 9.34 -17.37
C SER A 398 -22.23 9.89 -17.29
N PHE A 399 -22.06 11.06 -16.70
CA PHE A 399 -20.82 11.81 -16.81
C PHE A 399 -20.29 12.28 -15.45
N ASP A 400 -18.98 12.54 -15.42
CA ASP A 400 -18.26 13.22 -14.34
C ASP A 400 -17.24 14.16 -14.97
N VAL A 401 -17.27 15.43 -14.61
CA VAL A 401 -16.31 16.46 -15.07
C VAL A 401 -15.77 17.18 -13.86
N GLY A 402 -14.48 17.30 -13.77
CA GLY A 402 -13.88 17.90 -12.59
C GLY A 402 -12.52 18.52 -12.79
N ILE A 403 -12.06 19.16 -11.72
CA ILE A 403 -10.74 19.76 -11.59
C ILE A 403 -10.07 19.26 -10.31
N GLU A 404 -8.75 19.12 -10.37
CA GLU A 404 -7.92 18.75 -9.22
C GLU A 404 -6.78 19.75 -9.09
N LEU A 405 -6.60 20.26 -7.87
CA LEU A 405 -5.47 21.08 -7.50
C LEU A 405 -4.77 20.44 -6.31
N SER A 406 -3.46 20.24 -6.38
CA SER A 406 -2.71 19.75 -5.24
C SER A 406 -1.34 20.41 -5.11
N ARG A 407 -0.87 20.48 -3.86
CA ARG A 407 0.48 20.86 -3.51
C ARG A 407 1.01 19.89 -2.47
N GLU A 408 2.09 19.23 -2.84
CA GLU A 408 2.81 18.29 -1.98
C GLU A 408 4.16 18.91 -1.60
N GLU A 409 4.50 18.89 -0.33
CA GLU A 409 5.81 19.31 0.17
C GLU A 409 6.43 18.16 0.95
N ASN A 410 7.62 17.77 0.53
CA ASN A 410 8.36 16.68 1.14
C ASN A 410 9.74 17.16 1.59
N LEU A 411 10.12 16.76 2.80
CA LEU A 411 11.49 16.86 3.29
C LEU A 411 12.08 15.45 3.38
N ASN A 412 13.33 15.30 2.99
CA ASN A 412 14.04 14.04 3.07
C ASN A 412 15.44 14.24 3.64
N ALA A 413 15.72 13.59 4.77
CA ALA A 413 17.02 13.60 5.43
C ALA A 413 17.43 12.17 5.77
N THR A 414 18.72 11.97 5.96
CA THR A 414 19.32 10.74 6.45
C THR A 414 19.96 10.96 7.80
N TYR A 415 20.28 9.87 8.47
CA TYR A 415 21.10 9.94 9.70
C TYR A 415 22.51 9.43 9.42
N SER A 416 23.51 10.14 9.92
CA SER A 416 24.84 9.58 10.13
C SER A 416 24.80 8.73 11.40
N THR A 417 25.20 7.47 11.28
CA THR A 417 25.25 6.52 12.41
C THR A 417 26.69 6.06 12.61
N PHE A 418 27.46 6.81 13.36
CA PHE A 418 28.87 6.48 13.60
C PHE A 418 28.99 5.66 14.86
N THR A 419 29.45 4.41 14.74
CA THR A 419 29.65 3.48 15.86
C THR A 419 30.96 3.80 16.60
N THR A 420 30.87 4.13 17.88
CA THR A 420 32.03 4.33 18.75
C THR A 420 32.41 3.05 19.50
N SER A 421 31.38 2.26 19.89
CA SER A 421 31.61 0.92 20.41
C SER A 421 30.40 0.02 20.03
N GLY A 422 30.66 -1.23 19.79
CA GLY A 422 29.69 -2.25 19.35
C GLY A 422 30.33 -3.62 19.37
N SER A 423 29.71 -4.60 18.73
CA SER A 423 30.31 -5.93 18.57
C SER A 423 31.60 -5.83 17.79
N ALA A 424 32.69 -6.27 18.39
CA ALA A 424 34.00 -6.25 17.76
C ALA A 424 34.00 -7.16 16.52
N CYS A 425 34.54 -6.65 15.41
CA CYS A 425 34.84 -7.49 14.26
C CYS A 425 35.99 -8.44 14.61
N PRO A 426 35.96 -9.71 14.15
CA PRO A 426 37.05 -10.66 14.49
C PRO A 426 38.38 -10.25 13.85
N THR A 427 39.48 -10.61 14.47
CA THR A 427 40.82 -10.39 13.87
C THR A 427 40.90 -11.06 12.51
N GLY A 428 41.35 -10.30 11.51
CA GLY A 428 41.36 -10.75 10.11
C GLY A 428 40.15 -10.29 9.28
N PHE A 429 39.10 -9.70 9.89
CA PHE A 429 38.02 -9.08 9.16
C PHE A 429 38.47 -7.71 8.58
N THR A 430 38.36 -7.55 7.30
CA THR A 430 38.83 -6.33 6.61
C THR A 430 37.71 -5.31 6.47
N ILE A 431 37.89 -4.10 6.95
CA ILE A 431 36.99 -2.97 6.79
C ILE A 431 37.73 -1.89 6.00
N ALA A 432 37.12 -1.42 4.92
CA ALA A 432 37.70 -0.35 4.13
C ALA A 432 37.84 0.94 4.96
N ALA A 433 38.92 1.70 4.77
CA ALA A 433 39.19 2.92 5.51
C ALA A 433 38.04 3.97 5.39
N ALA A 434 37.47 4.14 4.20
CA ALA A 434 36.29 4.99 3.98
C ALA A 434 35.10 4.55 4.84
N THR A 435 34.89 3.24 5.03
CA THR A 435 33.83 2.71 5.88
C THR A 435 34.09 3.00 7.35
N LEU A 436 35.32 2.91 7.82
CA LEU A 436 35.71 3.27 9.20
C LEU A 436 35.47 4.76 9.47
N THR A 437 35.78 5.61 8.51
CA THR A 437 35.57 7.05 8.62
C THR A 437 34.09 7.43 8.65
N SER A 438 33.25 6.72 7.88
CA SER A 438 31.82 7.03 7.75
C SER A 438 30.93 6.29 8.76
N LEU A 439 31.23 5.03 9.09
CA LEU A 439 30.39 4.19 9.94
C LEU A 439 31.02 3.85 11.30
N GLY A 440 32.29 4.21 11.52
CA GLY A 440 33.01 4.01 12.78
C GLY A 440 33.54 2.59 12.98
N ALA A 441 33.97 2.33 14.21
CA ALA A 441 34.57 1.06 14.62
C ALA A 441 33.67 -0.16 14.39
N GLY A 442 34.23 -1.33 14.42
CA GLY A 442 33.58 -2.56 14.12
C GLY A 442 32.24 -2.76 14.79
N ASP A 443 31.26 -3.05 13.98
CA ASP A 443 29.92 -3.49 14.37
C ASP A 443 29.61 -4.71 13.50
N CYS A 444 30.23 -5.85 13.88
CA CYS A 444 30.16 -7.09 13.14
C CYS A 444 29.20 -8.07 13.82
N THR A 445 28.59 -8.93 13.01
CA THR A 445 27.79 -10.05 13.50
C THR A 445 28.05 -11.29 12.66
N LEU A 446 27.75 -12.45 13.24
CA LEU A 446 27.73 -13.70 12.49
C LEU A 446 26.59 -13.71 11.48
N VAL A 447 26.87 -14.18 10.28
CA VAL A 447 25.86 -14.31 9.22
C VAL A 447 24.79 -15.34 9.58
N TYR A 448 25.21 -16.47 10.18
CA TYR A 448 24.32 -17.61 10.48
C TYR A 448 23.83 -17.66 11.92
N ALA A 449 24.29 -16.76 12.79
CA ALA A 449 23.86 -16.65 14.17
C ALA A 449 23.95 -15.18 14.64
N PRO A 450 23.19 -14.26 14.04
CA PRO A 450 23.26 -12.86 14.41
C PRO A 450 22.79 -12.64 15.85
N ASN A 451 23.41 -11.68 16.54
CA ASN A 451 23.03 -11.28 17.89
C ASN A 451 22.38 -9.89 17.85
N ASP A 452 21.08 -9.84 18.09
CA ASP A 452 20.25 -8.64 18.14
C ASP A 452 20.44 -7.80 19.42
N LYS A 453 20.99 -8.42 20.46
CA LYS A 453 21.25 -7.80 21.77
C LYS A 453 22.66 -7.25 21.94
N ASP A 454 23.42 -7.17 20.85
CA ASP A 454 24.75 -6.58 20.91
C ASP A 454 24.65 -5.13 21.44
N ALA A 455 25.50 -4.82 22.42
CA ALA A 455 25.60 -3.47 22.92
C ALA A 455 26.10 -2.53 21.82
N TRP A 456 25.45 -1.38 21.70
CA TRP A 456 25.83 -0.37 20.74
C TRP A 456 25.92 1.01 21.40
N THR A 457 27.02 1.70 21.18
CA THR A 457 27.16 3.12 21.48
C THR A 457 27.69 3.85 20.26
N GLY A 458 27.24 5.08 20.08
CA GLY A 458 27.64 5.83 18.90
C GLY A 458 27.00 7.19 18.81
N VAL A 459 27.23 7.86 17.69
CA VAL A 459 26.68 9.16 17.37
C VAL A 459 25.62 9.00 16.28
N ILE A 460 24.46 9.60 16.50
CA ILE A 460 23.39 9.67 15.53
C ILE A 460 23.09 11.14 15.25
N ASN A 461 23.43 11.61 14.05
CA ASN A 461 23.17 12.98 13.63
C ASN A 461 22.30 12.99 12.37
N ARG A 462 21.25 13.82 12.37
CA ARG A 462 20.40 14.00 11.19
C ARG A 462 21.05 15.01 10.23
N SER A 463 21.10 14.66 8.92
CA SER A 463 21.55 15.58 7.89
C SER A 463 20.61 16.77 7.72
N PRO A 464 21.05 17.88 7.12
CA PRO A 464 20.14 18.82 6.50
C PRO A 464 19.22 18.11 5.52
N ALA A 465 17.96 18.55 5.46
CA ALA A 465 16.95 17.90 4.64
C ALA A 465 16.93 18.48 3.22
N ALA A 466 16.91 17.62 2.20
CA ALA A 466 16.43 17.96 0.89
C ALA A 466 14.96 18.38 0.98
N ARG A 467 14.54 19.35 0.21
CA ARG A 467 13.17 19.86 0.15
C ARG A 467 12.65 19.81 -1.26
N ASN A 468 11.47 19.24 -1.44
CA ASN A 468 10.79 19.20 -2.72
C ASN A 468 9.36 19.66 -2.57
N VAL A 469 8.87 20.39 -3.56
CA VAL A 469 7.48 20.83 -3.69
C VAL A 469 7.00 20.44 -5.05
N ALA A 470 5.95 19.64 -5.11
CA ALA A 470 5.22 19.33 -6.33
C ALA A 470 3.87 20.03 -6.32
N LYS A 471 3.45 20.53 -7.47
CA LYS A 471 2.13 21.10 -7.70
C LYS A 471 1.49 20.41 -8.88
N THR A 472 0.23 20.05 -8.75
CA THR A 472 -0.58 19.49 -9.84
C THR A 472 -1.81 20.37 -10.02
N ALA A 473 -2.08 20.70 -11.28
CA ALA A 473 -3.37 21.24 -11.70
C ALA A 473 -3.89 20.36 -12.83
N ALA A 474 -5.12 19.87 -12.71
CA ALA A 474 -5.68 18.99 -13.71
C ALA A 474 -7.15 19.30 -13.99
N ILE A 475 -7.55 19.02 -15.21
CA ILE A 475 -8.96 18.99 -15.65
C ILE A 475 -9.23 17.62 -16.24
N TYR A 476 -10.38 17.05 -15.95
CA TYR A 476 -10.78 15.75 -16.47
C TYR A 476 -12.26 15.67 -16.76
N GLY A 477 -12.61 14.68 -17.60
CA GLY A 477 -13.99 14.34 -17.87
C GLY A 477 -14.12 12.86 -18.20
N PHE A 478 -15.19 12.27 -17.73
CA PHE A 478 -15.62 10.90 -17.99
C PHE A 478 -17.04 10.90 -18.48
N ASP A 479 -17.34 10.00 -19.40
CA ASP A 479 -18.70 9.81 -19.88
C ASP A 479 -18.95 8.36 -20.27
N THR A 480 -20.10 7.85 -19.89
CA THR A 480 -20.65 6.60 -20.41
C THR A 480 -21.87 6.93 -21.25
N ILE A 481 -21.70 6.79 -22.55
CA ILE A 481 -22.71 7.05 -23.57
C ILE A 481 -23.46 5.75 -23.87
N LYS A 482 -24.76 5.77 -23.68
CA LYS A 482 -25.64 4.62 -23.95
C LYS A 482 -26.25 4.75 -25.33
N PHE A 483 -25.66 4.02 -26.31
CA PHE A 483 -26.24 3.95 -27.66
C PHE A 483 -27.51 3.09 -27.72
N SER A 484 -27.56 2.06 -26.88
CA SER A 484 -28.74 1.20 -26.70
C SER A 484 -28.59 0.45 -25.37
N ASP A 485 -29.61 -0.31 -24.94
CA ASP A 485 -29.53 -1.16 -23.74
C ASP A 485 -28.41 -2.22 -23.83
N LYS A 486 -27.90 -2.47 -25.05
CA LYS A 486 -26.85 -3.47 -25.29
C LYS A 486 -25.50 -2.89 -25.66
N LEU A 487 -25.38 -1.61 -25.95
CA LEU A 487 -24.11 -1.03 -26.41
C LEU A 487 -23.84 0.30 -25.72
N LEU A 488 -22.71 0.31 -24.98
CA LEU A 488 -22.23 1.50 -24.27
C LEU A 488 -20.81 1.83 -24.72
N LEU A 489 -20.48 3.12 -24.73
CA LEU A 489 -19.14 3.65 -24.93
C LEU A 489 -18.73 4.41 -23.68
N ASN A 490 -17.63 3.99 -23.06
CA ASN A 490 -17.04 4.69 -21.94
C ASN A 490 -15.82 5.47 -22.40
N LEU A 491 -15.75 6.74 -22.07
CA LEU A 491 -14.68 7.64 -22.44
C LEU A 491 -14.14 8.33 -21.19
N GLY A 492 -12.85 8.59 -21.16
CA GLY A 492 -12.20 9.38 -20.13
C GLY A 492 -11.04 10.16 -20.71
N LEU A 493 -10.92 11.42 -20.32
CA LEU A 493 -9.84 12.33 -20.71
C LEU A 493 -9.37 13.10 -19.48
N ARG A 494 -8.09 13.22 -19.32
CA ARG A 494 -7.49 14.05 -18.26
C ARG A 494 -6.24 14.74 -18.80
N HIS A 495 -6.13 16.03 -18.53
CA HIS A 495 -4.94 16.83 -18.78
C HIS A 495 -4.37 17.32 -17.45
N ASP A 496 -3.10 17.04 -17.21
CA ASP A 496 -2.35 17.40 -16.02
C ASP A 496 -1.23 18.39 -16.38
N SER A 497 -1.11 19.45 -15.60
CA SER A 497 0.09 20.28 -15.48
C SER A 497 0.76 19.96 -14.15
N TYR A 498 1.99 19.51 -14.20
CA TYR A 498 2.79 19.05 -13.06
C TYR A 498 4.10 19.83 -12.96
N ASP A 499 4.20 20.67 -11.93
CA ASP A 499 5.41 21.41 -11.60
C ASP A 499 6.09 20.78 -10.38
N SER A 500 7.40 20.64 -10.45
CA SER A 500 8.20 20.21 -9.33
C SER A 500 9.43 21.08 -9.16
N ALA A 501 9.68 21.52 -7.94
CA ALA A 501 10.85 22.33 -7.60
C ALA A 501 11.40 21.92 -6.25
N GLY A 502 12.71 21.86 -6.14
CA GLY A 502 13.34 21.42 -4.92
C GLY A 502 14.80 21.76 -4.79
N VAL A 503 15.37 21.31 -3.70
CA VAL A 503 16.81 21.41 -3.42
C VAL A 503 17.30 20.05 -2.94
N ASP A 504 18.22 19.46 -3.66
CA ASP A 504 18.94 18.29 -3.18
C ASP A 504 20.03 18.68 -2.21
N VAL A 505 20.33 17.76 -1.34
CA VAL A 505 21.36 17.90 -0.34
C VAL A 505 22.33 16.74 -0.48
N ALA A 506 23.55 17.04 -0.87
CA ALA A 506 24.67 16.11 -0.76
C ALA A 506 25.52 16.46 0.46
N THR A 507 25.91 15.45 1.21
CA THR A 507 26.71 15.62 2.43
C THR A 507 27.93 14.72 2.39
N THR A 508 29.05 15.22 2.92
CA THR A 508 30.16 14.37 3.36
C THR A 508 30.17 14.29 4.88
N GLN A 509 30.68 13.22 5.42
CA GLN A 509 30.75 13.02 6.87
C GLN A 509 32.07 12.38 7.28
N ALA A 510 32.53 12.72 8.45
CA ALA A 510 33.64 12.07 9.13
C ALA A 510 33.30 11.93 10.62
N ASN A 511 33.52 10.74 11.17
CA ASN A 511 33.30 10.41 12.58
C ASN A 511 31.89 10.80 13.08
N GLY A 512 30.88 10.59 12.23
CA GLY A 512 29.49 10.90 12.59
C GLY A 512 29.09 12.37 12.44
N VAL A 513 29.99 13.24 12.03
CA VAL A 513 29.74 14.68 11.85
C VAL A 513 29.69 15.00 10.35
N PHE A 514 28.71 15.78 9.91
CA PHE A 514 28.64 16.28 8.55
C PHE A 514 29.69 17.39 8.34
N THR A 515 30.68 17.13 7.49
CA THR A 515 31.83 18.00 7.24
C THR A 515 31.63 18.96 6.08
N SER A 516 30.77 18.59 5.15
CA SER A 516 30.31 19.50 4.09
C SER A 516 28.85 19.26 3.74
N VAL A 517 28.20 20.30 3.23
CA VAL A 517 26.82 20.27 2.75
C VAL A 517 26.74 21.04 1.46
N THR A 518 26.30 20.40 0.38
CA THR A 518 26.09 21.04 -0.91
C THR A 518 24.63 21.03 -1.25
N TYR A 519 24.10 22.17 -1.66
CA TYR A 519 22.71 22.35 -2.05
C TYR A 519 22.62 22.52 -3.57
N THR A 520 21.87 21.65 -4.23
CA THR A 520 21.67 21.71 -5.68
C THR A 520 20.19 21.95 -5.99
N PRO A 521 19.82 23.13 -6.51
CA PRO A 521 18.45 23.40 -6.90
C PRO A 521 18.02 22.54 -8.07
N ARG A 522 16.74 22.14 -8.07
CA ARG A 522 16.08 21.42 -9.15
C ARG A 522 14.76 22.04 -9.50
N LYS A 523 14.40 21.93 -10.77
CA LYS A 523 13.11 22.39 -11.27
C LYS A 523 12.75 21.58 -12.52
N GLY A 524 11.51 21.20 -12.63
CA GLY A 524 10.93 20.58 -13.82
C GLY A 524 9.45 20.92 -13.91
N SER A 525 8.95 20.99 -15.14
CA SER A 525 7.55 21.22 -15.45
C SER A 525 7.16 20.31 -16.60
N TRP A 526 6.06 19.60 -16.47
CA TRP A 526 5.57 18.64 -17.44
C TRP A 526 4.08 18.78 -17.61
N GLU A 527 3.64 18.69 -18.85
CA GLU A 527 2.23 18.59 -19.23
C GLU A 527 2.01 17.25 -19.92
N PHE A 528 0.94 16.57 -19.57
CA PHE A 528 0.60 15.29 -20.18
C PHE A 528 -0.90 15.08 -20.18
N THR A 529 -1.37 14.40 -21.23
CA THR A 529 -2.77 14.08 -21.43
C THR A 529 -2.93 12.57 -21.45
N ASN A 530 -3.78 12.05 -20.56
CA ASN A 530 -4.12 10.65 -20.50
C ASN A 530 -5.59 10.45 -20.86
N TYR A 531 -5.85 9.35 -21.53
CA TYR A 531 -7.19 9.03 -21.98
C TYR A 531 -7.48 7.54 -21.86
N GLN A 532 -8.76 7.25 -21.85
CA GLN A 532 -9.24 5.90 -21.96
C GLN A 532 -10.46 5.88 -22.85
N ALA A 533 -10.67 4.75 -23.55
CA ALA A 533 -11.87 4.46 -24.30
C ALA A 533 -12.21 3.00 -24.14
N GLY A 534 -13.48 2.69 -23.93
CA GLY A 534 -13.93 1.32 -23.78
C GLY A 534 -15.33 1.11 -24.39
N LEU A 535 -15.46 0.11 -25.24
CA LEU A 535 -16.73 -0.32 -25.81
C LEU A 535 -17.25 -1.52 -25.02
N VAL A 536 -18.49 -1.45 -24.58
CA VAL A 536 -19.16 -2.48 -23.79
C VAL A 536 -20.37 -2.97 -24.54
N TYR A 537 -20.41 -4.29 -24.77
CA TYR A 537 -21.57 -4.98 -25.28
C TYR A 537 -22.23 -5.80 -24.18
N LYS A 538 -23.53 -5.65 -23.98
CA LYS A 538 -24.32 -6.35 -22.96
C LYS A 538 -25.18 -7.43 -23.59
N PRO A 539 -24.76 -8.70 -23.56
CA PRO A 539 -25.60 -9.82 -23.98
C PRO A 539 -26.87 -9.90 -23.14
N THR A 540 -26.77 -9.60 -21.83
CA THR A 540 -27.88 -9.51 -20.88
C THR A 540 -27.70 -8.30 -19.98
N GLU A 541 -28.73 -7.92 -19.21
CA GLU A 541 -28.61 -6.81 -18.24
C GLU A 541 -27.54 -7.07 -17.17
N SER A 542 -27.28 -8.33 -16.82
CA SER A 542 -26.34 -8.74 -15.78
C SER A 542 -24.97 -9.19 -16.31
N SER A 543 -24.71 -9.04 -17.62
CA SER A 543 -23.44 -9.46 -18.22
C SER A 543 -22.94 -8.48 -19.28
N SER A 544 -21.63 -8.37 -19.39
CA SER A 544 -20.97 -7.54 -20.40
C SER A 544 -19.73 -8.20 -20.99
N LEU A 545 -19.47 -7.88 -22.24
CA LEU A 545 -18.20 -8.08 -22.93
C LEU A 545 -17.63 -6.71 -23.25
N TYR A 546 -16.34 -6.51 -23.09
CA TYR A 546 -15.74 -5.23 -23.37
C TYR A 546 -14.38 -5.33 -24.04
N VAL A 547 -14.01 -4.27 -24.72
CA VAL A 547 -12.65 -3.97 -25.15
C VAL A 547 -12.31 -2.57 -24.69
N SER A 548 -11.09 -2.34 -24.22
CA SER A 548 -10.67 -1.02 -23.79
C SER A 548 -9.20 -0.74 -24.07
N TYR A 549 -8.93 0.54 -24.18
CA TYR A 549 -7.59 1.11 -24.29
C TYR A 549 -7.44 2.22 -23.25
N GLY A 550 -6.28 2.29 -22.59
CA GLY A 550 -6.01 3.33 -21.61
C GLY A 550 -4.53 3.67 -21.54
N THR A 551 -4.24 4.91 -21.15
CA THR A 551 -2.88 5.44 -21.02
C THR A 551 -2.59 5.89 -19.59
N SER A 552 -1.30 5.99 -19.28
CA SER A 552 -0.80 6.52 -18.02
C SER A 552 0.55 7.19 -18.24
N SER A 553 0.76 8.34 -17.61
CA SER A 553 2.02 9.06 -17.64
C SER A 553 2.57 9.25 -16.23
N THR A 554 3.85 8.93 -16.06
CA THR A 554 4.59 9.10 -14.79
C THR A 554 5.66 10.15 -15.02
N PRO A 555 5.49 11.38 -14.52
CA PRO A 555 6.51 12.40 -14.65
C PRO A 555 7.77 12.01 -13.90
N PRO A 556 8.94 12.47 -14.32
CA PRO A 556 10.19 12.22 -13.62
C PRO A 556 10.07 12.62 -12.14
N GLY A 557 10.44 11.72 -11.24
CA GLY A 557 10.41 11.98 -9.81
C GLY A 557 11.45 13.02 -9.45
N ILE A 558 11.03 14.14 -8.91
CA ILE A 558 11.92 14.97 -8.12
C ILE A 558 11.82 14.40 -6.73
N SER A 559 12.86 13.68 -6.33
CA SER A 559 12.92 12.88 -5.13
C SER A 559 12.32 13.59 -3.92
N GLY A 560 11.43 12.97 -3.27
CA GLY A 560 10.84 13.52 -2.07
C GLY A 560 9.84 12.63 -1.44
N GLY A 561 8.81 12.39 -1.29
CA GLY A 561 7.87 11.45 -0.74
C GLY A 561 7.46 10.43 -1.76
N ASP A 562 7.96 10.60 -2.96
CA ASP A 562 7.74 9.64 -4.01
C ASP A 562 8.43 8.31 -3.63
N GLN A 563 7.66 7.26 -3.54
CA GLN A 563 8.16 5.92 -3.26
C GLN A 563 9.01 5.35 -4.41
N ASN A 564 9.02 6.01 -5.56
CA ASN A 564 9.87 5.73 -6.71
C ASN A 564 11.08 6.68 -6.76
N SER A 565 11.84 6.77 -5.68
CA SER A 565 13.01 7.66 -5.62
C SER A 565 14.11 7.37 -6.66
N ASN A 566 13.97 6.32 -7.45
CA ASN A 566 14.88 6.03 -8.56
C ASN A 566 14.48 6.72 -9.88
N THR A 567 13.33 7.35 -9.93
CA THR A 567 12.98 8.22 -11.07
C THR A 567 13.47 9.63 -10.79
N SER A 568 14.63 9.78 -10.85
CA SER A 568 15.49 10.65 -10.36
C SER A 568 15.68 11.91 -11.14
N THR A 569 16.12 12.70 -10.70
CA THR A 569 17.29 13.52 -10.71
C THR A 569 18.12 13.13 -11.92
N GLY A 570 18.13 13.94 -12.93
CA GLY A 570 18.94 13.67 -14.12
C GLY A 570 20.17 12.82 -13.76
N THR A 571 20.31 11.69 -14.39
CA THR A 571 21.42 10.77 -14.15
C THR A 571 22.37 10.92 -15.33
N GLY A 572 23.62 11.15 -15.02
CA GLY A 572 24.63 11.29 -16.05
C GLY A 572 24.49 12.58 -16.86
N ASN A 573 24.35 12.45 -18.17
CA ASN A 573 24.24 13.56 -19.11
C ASN A 573 22.86 14.18 -19.22
N LEU A 574 21.83 13.59 -18.58
CA LEU A 574 20.47 14.09 -18.64
C LEU A 574 20.15 15.00 -17.45
N ALA A 575 19.91 16.28 -17.73
CA ALA A 575 19.38 17.19 -16.72
C ALA A 575 17.90 16.89 -16.44
N THR A 576 17.42 17.12 -15.24
CA THR A 576 16.02 16.87 -14.85
C THR A 576 15.02 17.56 -15.77
N SER A 577 15.34 18.75 -16.26
CA SER A 577 14.51 19.51 -17.20
C SER A 577 14.43 18.91 -18.62
N GLN A 578 15.30 17.96 -18.94
CA GLN A 578 15.33 17.27 -20.24
C GLN A 578 14.60 15.93 -20.19
N LEU A 579 14.21 15.47 -19.01
CA LEU A 579 13.48 14.22 -18.84
C LEU A 579 12.02 14.39 -19.25
N ILE A 580 11.49 13.40 -19.94
CA ILE A 580 10.07 13.30 -20.30
C ILE A 580 9.37 12.29 -19.38
N PRO A 581 8.04 12.32 -19.27
CA PRO A 581 7.31 11.28 -18.54
C PRO A 581 7.58 9.88 -19.10
N GLU A 582 7.59 8.88 -18.21
CA GLU A 582 7.43 7.50 -18.64
C GLU A 582 5.96 7.28 -18.99
N ASP A 583 5.69 6.78 -20.19
CA ASP A 583 4.35 6.53 -20.65
C ASP A 583 4.02 5.04 -20.62
N SER A 584 2.78 4.74 -20.30
CA SER A 584 2.25 3.38 -20.34
C SER A 584 0.96 3.37 -21.11
N GLU A 585 0.75 2.33 -21.91
CA GLU A 585 -0.48 2.06 -22.62
C GLU A 585 -0.92 0.62 -22.39
N SER A 586 -2.22 0.37 -22.41
CA SER A 586 -2.76 -0.97 -22.27
C SER A 586 -3.97 -1.18 -23.13
N PHE A 587 -3.98 -2.35 -23.79
CA PHE A 587 -5.18 -2.93 -24.40
C PHE A 587 -5.71 -4.01 -23.47
N GLU A 588 -7.02 -4.01 -23.26
CA GLU A 588 -7.69 -5.00 -22.43
C GLU A 588 -8.99 -5.43 -23.12
N ALA A 589 -9.26 -6.75 -23.11
CA ALA A 589 -10.55 -7.31 -23.50
C ALA A 589 -11.04 -8.23 -22.39
N GLY A 590 -12.31 -8.15 -22.04
CA GLY A 590 -12.83 -8.91 -20.90
C GLY A 590 -14.31 -9.16 -20.95
N ALA A 591 -14.74 -9.95 -19.98
CA ALA A 591 -16.12 -10.31 -19.73
C ALA A 591 -16.44 -10.17 -18.25
N LYS A 592 -17.63 -9.70 -17.92
CA LYS A 592 -18.17 -9.63 -16.56
C LYS A 592 -19.58 -10.18 -16.52
N ALA A 593 -19.93 -10.82 -15.42
CA ALA A 593 -21.28 -11.29 -15.21
C ALA A 593 -21.65 -11.30 -13.72
N ASN A 594 -22.84 -10.85 -13.41
CA ASN A 594 -23.48 -11.03 -12.12
C ASN A 594 -24.45 -12.19 -12.23
N VAL A 595 -24.15 -13.30 -11.58
CA VAL A 595 -24.94 -14.53 -11.62
C VAL A 595 -25.65 -14.79 -10.30
N PHE A 596 -26.55 -15.80 -10.28
CA PHE A 596 -27.34 -16.19 -9.10
C PHE A 596 -28.11 -15.01 -8.49
N ASN A 597 -28.93 -14.33 -9.32
CA ASN A 597 -29.68 -13.14 -8.93
C ASN A 597 -28.80 -11.99 -8.39
N ASN A 598 -27.68 -11.73 -9.07
CA ASN A 598 -26.71 -10.69 -8.73
C ASN A 598 -26.00 -10.90 -7.37
N THR A 599 -25.95 -12.14 -6.86
CA THR A 599 -25.25 -12.43 -5.59
C THR A 599 -23.77 -12.78 -5.78
N LEU A 600 -23.35 -13.15 -6.99
CA LEU A 600 -21.97 -13.48 -7.34
C LEU A 600 -21.54 -12.73 -8.58
N ALA A 601 -20.51 -11.91 -8.47
CA ALA A 601 -19.80 -11.30 -9.58
C ALA A 601 -18.68 -12.21 -10.06
N LEU A 602 -18.61 -12.40 -11.38
CA LEU A 602 -17.52 -13.06 -12.08
C LEU A 602 -16.90 -12.06 -13.05
N SER A 603 -15.57 -12.10 -13.20
CA SER A 603 -14.84 -11.30 -14.18
C SER A 603 -13.71 -12.10 -14.80
N GLY A 604 -13.41 -11.81 -16.06
CA GLY A 604 -12.24 -12.33 -16.75
C GLY A 604 -11.75 -11.29 -17.75
N ALA A 605 -10.43 -11.11 -17.84
CA ALA A 605 -9.81 -10.18 -18.79
C ALA A 605 -8.49 -10.73 -19.32
N VAL A 606 -8.16 -10.39 -20.56
CA VAL A 606 -6.83 -10.52 -21.15
C VAL A 606 -6.29 -9.12 -21.41
N PHE A 607 -5.01 -8.92 -21.17
CA PHE A 607 -4.40 -7.60 -21.29
C PHE A 607 -2.99 -7.65 -21.84
N LYS A 608 -2.59 -6.54 -22.44
CA LYS A 608 -1.21 -6.22 -22.82
C LYS A 608 -0.93 -4.78 -22.44
N THR A 609 0.09 -4.57 -21.59
CA THR A 609 0.55 -3.26 -21.16
C THR A 609 1.98 -3.06 -21.62
N THR A 610 2.27 -1.94 -22.29
CA THR A 610 3.61 -1.50 -22.69
C THR A 610 3.95 -0.24 -21.93
N ARG A 611 5.15 -0.17 -21.35
CA ARG A 611 5.71 1.01 -20.72
C ARG A 611 6.97 1.43 -21.45
N GLN A 612 7.06 2.71 -21.79
CA GLN A 612 8.13 3.30 -22.60
C GLN A 612 8.79 4.48 -21.87
N ASN A 613 9.89 4.98 -22.44
CA ASN A 613 10.65 6.12 -21.95
C ASN A 613 11.34 5.89 -20.59
N ALA A 614 11.54 4.63 -20.16
CA ALA A 614 12.36 4.37 -19.00
C ALA A 614 13.81 4.82 -19.25
N GLN A 615 14.42 5.45 -18.24
CA GLN A 615 15.81 5.93 -18.34
C GLN A 615 16.79 4.75 -18.29
N ILE A 616 17.57 4.57 -19.31
CA ILE A 616 18.58 3.50 -19.42
C ILE A 616 19.92 4.01 -19.91
N LEU A 617 21.01 3.32 -19.53
CA LEU A 617 22.34 3.56 -20.04
C LEU A 617 22.45 3.01 -21.48
N VAL A 618 22.85 3.82 -22.43
CA VAL A 618 22.88 3.47 -23.87
C VAL A 618 24.25 3.53 -24.51
N GLY A 619 25.28 4.04 -23.84
CA GLY A 619 26.62 4.27 -24.40
C GLY A 619 27.76 3.78 -23.52
N PRO A 620 29.01 3.90 -24.00
CA PRO A 620 30.21 3.41 -23.30
C PRO A 620 30.59 4.27 -22.09
N GLY A 621 30.14 5.51 -22.05
CA GLY A 621 30.38 6.38 -20.90
C GLY A 621 29.49 6.04 -19.71
N ALA A 622 30.02 6.16 -18.50
CA ALA A 622 29.24 5.92 -17.27
C ALA A 622 28.01 6.84 -17.14
N ASN A 623 27.91 7.84 -17.98
CA ASN A 623 26.88 8.87 -17.96
C ASN A 623 26.03 8.94 -19.25
N ASP A 624 26.20 8.00 -20.17
CA ASP A 624 25.51 8.00 -21.48
C ASP A 624 24.07 7.43 -21.32
N TYR A 625 23.18 8.20 -20.71
CA TYR A 625 21.79 7.81 -20.51
C TYR A 625 20.86 8.33 -21.61
N ALA A 626 19.83 7.54 -21.93
CA ALA A 626 18.70 7.96 -22.75
C ALA A 626 17.39 7.41 -22.18
N GLN A 627 16.27 8.06 -22.48
CA GLN A 627 14.94 7.59 -22.11
C GLN A 627 14.34 6.77 -23.26
N VAL A 628 14.82 5.56 -23.42
CA VAL A 628 14.41 4.62 -24.49
C VAL A 628 14.13 3.23 -23.96
N GLY A 629 14.07 3.05 -22.63
CA GLY A 629 13.73 1.78 -22.02
C GLY A 629 12.29 1.39 -22.33
N GLU A 630 12.04 0.10 -22.53
CA GLU A 630 10.73 -0.43 -22.87
C GLU A 630 10.50 -1.74 -22.13
N VAL A 631 9.30 -1.89 -21.59
CA VAL A 631 8.84 -3.06 -20.83
C VAL A 631 7.48 -3.48 -21.33
N GLU A 632 7.24 -4.78 -21.45
CA GLU A 632 5.95 -5.35 -21.81
C GLU A 632 5.47 -6.30 -20.71
N VAL A 633 4.18 -6.24 -20.38
CA VAL A 633 3.50 -7.19 -19.51
C VAL A 633 2.19 -7.59 -20.16
N LYS A 634 2.03 -8.89 -20.41
CA LYS A 634 0.82 -9.47 -20.96
C LYS A 634 0.31 -10.59 -20.07
N GLY A 635 -1.00 -10.80 -20.07
CA GLY A 635 -1.55 -11.84 -19.21
C GLY A 635 -3.05 -11.95 -19.28
N PHE A 636 -3.58 -12.76 -18.35
CA PHE A 636 -5.00 -12.82 -18.12
C PHE A 636 -5.32 -12.88 -16.62
N GLU A 637 -6.52 -12.42 -16.27
CA GLU A 637 -7.02 -12.35 -14.91
C GLU A 637 -8.42 -12.92 -14.83
N LEU A 638 -8.70 -13.64 -13.75
CA LEU A 638 -10.03 -14.14 -13.39
C LEU A 638 -10.35 -13.66 -11.98
N GLY A 639 -11.58 -13.21 -11.73
CA GLY A 639 -12.05 -12.75 -10.43
C GLY A 639 -13.43 -13.30 -10.10
N PHE A 640 -13.67 -13.52 -8.81
CA PHE A 640 -14.97 -13.88 -8.28
C PHE A 640 -15.18 -13.23 -6.90
N SER A 641 -16.39 -12.69 -6.68
CA SER A 641 -16.74 -11.99 -5.44
C SER A 641 -18.23 -12.11 -5.16
N GLY A 642 -18.62 -12.62 -4.01
CA GLY A 642 -20.02 -12.69 -3.61
C GLY A 642 -20.42 -14.04 -2.99
N ASN A 643 -21.68 -14.41 -3.19
CA ASN A 643 -22.26 -15.61 -2.61
C ASN A 643 -22.62 -16.64 -3.67
N LEU A 644 -22.03 -17.84 -3.60
CA LEU A 644 -22.42 -19.01 -4.41
C LEU A 644 -23.81 -19.52 -4.00
N THR A 645 -24.09 -19.48 -2.71
CA THR A 645 -25.39 -19.78 -2.10
C THR A 645 -25.64 -18.83 -0.94
N PRO A 646 -26.88 -18.73 -0.39
CA PRO A 646 -27.13 -17.91 0.82
C PRO A 646 -26.27 -18.27 2.04
N LYS A 647 -25.59 -19.42 2.01
CA LYS A 647 -24.72 -19.89 3.09
C LYS A 647 -23.23 -19.87 2.74
N TRP A 648 -22.88 -19.67 1.48
CA TRP A 648 -21.51 -19.85 1.01
C TRP A 648 -21.00 -18.61 0.29
N GLN A 649 -20.13 -17.86 0.94
CA GLN A 649 -19.43 -16.69 0.40
C GLN A 649 -18.05 -17.08 -0.14
N VAL A 650 -17.67 -16.50 -1.27
CA VAL A 650 -16.36 -16.65 -1.90
C VAL A 650 -15.85 -15.29 -2.36
N PHE A 651 -14.52 -15.11 -2.28
CA PHE A 651 -13.81 -13.93 -2.76
C PHE A 651 -12.42 -14.34 -3.23
N GLY A 652 -11.97 -13.84 -4.38
CA GLY A 652 -10.64 -14.12 -4.87
C GLY A 652 -10.51 -14.10 -6.37
N GLY A 653 -9.49 -14.79 -6.88
CA GLY A 653 -9.23 -14.87 -8.30
C GLY A 653 -7.89 -15.51 -8.62
N TYR A 654 -7.53 -15.43 -9.90
CA TYR A 654 -6.28 -15.91 -10.45
C TYR A 654 -5.73 -14.92 -11.46
N THR A 655 -4.42 -14.72 -11.47
CA THR A 655 -3.71 -13.91 -12.46
C THR A 655 -2.53 -14.66 -13.02
N TYR A 656 -2.43 -14.68 -14.35
CA TYR A 656 -1.23 -15.05 -15.09
C TYR A 656 -0.63 -13.80 -15.72
N MET A 657 0.69 -13.63 -15.56
CA MET A 657 1.44 -12.52 -16.14
C MET A 657 2.73 -13.02 -16.77
N ASP A 658 2.99 -12.63 -17.99
CA ASP A 658 4.29 -12.78 -18.64
C ASP A 658 4.85 -11.38 -18.86
N SER A 659 5.96 -11.10 -18.19
CA SER A 659 6.61 -9.79 -18.20
C SER A 659 7.98 -9.89 -18.84
N GLU A 660 8.31 -8.90 -19.65
CA GLU A 660 9.55 -8.90 -20.42
C GLU A 660 10.15 -7.49 -20.47
N LEU A 661 11.46 -7.41 -20.27
CA LEU A 661 12.24 -6.23 -20.59
C LEU A 661 12.55 -6.25 -22.10
N VAL A 662 11.85 -5.42 -22.87
CA VAL A 662 12.03 -5.32 -24.33
C VAL A 662 13.29 -4.57 -24.68
N ARG A 663 13.61 -3.48 -23.95
CA ARG A 663 14.82 -2.69 -24.09
C ARG A 663 15.34 -2.23 -22.74
N GLY A 664 16.52 -2.68 -22.37
CA GLY A 664 17.19 -2.40 -21.09
C GLY A 664 18.53 -1.72 -21.22
N ALA A 665 19.16 -1.44 -20.08
CA ALA A 665 20.45 -0.76 -20.00
C ALA A 665 21.59 -1.61 -20.58
N ILE A 666 22.54 -0.94 -21.18
CA ILE A 666 23.80 -1.52 -21.68
C ILE A 666 24.94 -0.96 -20.83
N THR A 667 25.79 -1.84 -20.31
CA THR A 667 27.03 -1.43 -19.64
C THR A 667 28.21 -1.88 -20.48
N ILE A 668 29.23 -1.01 -20.61
CA ILE A 668 30.47 -1.41 -21.22
C ILE A 668 31.53 -1.56 -20.15
N SER A 669 32.09 -2.76 -20.02
CA SER A 669 33.20 -3.07 -19.12
C SER A 669 34.39 -3.53 -19.95
N ASN A 670 35.52 -2.85 -19.81
CA ASN A 670 36.78 -3.13 -20.57
C ASN A 670 36.57 -3.19 -22.09
N GLY A 671 35.77 -2.29 -22.65
CA GLY A 671 35.50 -2.24 -24.08
C GLY A 671 34.52 -3.31 -24.61
N THR A 672 33.97 -4.15 -23.69
CA THR A 672 32.97 -5.16 -24.05
C THR A 672 31.61 -4.72 -23.56
N VAL A 673 30.61 -4.79 -24.42
CA VAL A 673 29.20 -4.54 -24.01
C VAL A 673 28.76 -5.65 -23.07
N VAL A 674 28.46 -5.32 -21.83
CA VAL A 674 27.88 -6.21 -20.84
C VAL A 674 26.47 -5.72 -20.58
N ALA A 675 25.47 -6.47 -20.98
CA ALA A 675 24.10 -6.16 -20.63
C ALA A 675 23.92 -6.32 -19.12
N ASN A 676 23.68 -5.21 -18.39
CA ASN A 676 23.35 -5.26 -16.97
C ASN A 676 21.96 -5.87 -16.73
N VAL A 677 21.13 -5.77 -17.75
CA VAL A 677 19.79 -6.31 -17.80
C VAL A 677 19.61 -6.91 -19.18
N ASN A 678 19.36 -8.20 -19.24
CA ASN A 678 19.19 -8.86 -20.51
C ASN A 678 17.81 -8.57 -21.08
N GLN A 679 17.75 -8.24 -22.34
CA GLN A 679 16.49 -8.27 -23.09
C GLN A 679 15.85 -9.65 -22.95
N GLY A 680 14.54 -9.69 -22.69
CA GLY A 680 13.80 -10.90 -22.40
C GLY A 680 13.74 -11.29 -20.91
N ASP A 681 14.47 -10.61 -20.01
CA ASP A 681 14.39 -10.87 -18.58
C ASP A 681 13.02 -10.45 -18.02
N PRO A 682 12.47 -11.23 -17.07
CA PRO A 682 11.23 -10.87 -16.39
C PRO A 682 11.44 -9.66 -15.47
N LEU A 683 10.35 -8.92 -15.22
CA LEU A 683 10.37 -7.81 -14.28
C LEU A 683 10.50 -8.29 -12.83
N ALA A 684 11.09 -7.42 -12.00
CA ALA A 684 11.13 -7.63 -10.56
C ALA A 684 9.72 -7.68 -9.95
N ASN A 685 9.57 -8.48 -8.91
CA ASN A 685 8.32 -8.64 -8.16
C ASN A 685 7.09 -8.98 -9.03
N THR A 686 7.33 -9.64 -10.18
CA THR A 686 6.29 -10.00 -11.14
C THR A 686 6.25 -11.52 -11.33
N PRO A 687 5.54 -12.25 -10.44
CA PRO A 687 5.37 -13.69 -10.58
C PRO A 687 4.49 -14.02 -11.77
N LYS A 688 4.77 -15.13 -12.46
CA LYS A 688 3.94 -15.59 -13.59
C LYS A 688 2.53 -16.00 -13.17
N HIS A 689 2.39 -16.59 -11.98
CA HIS A 689 1.12 -17.10 -11.49
C HIS A 689 0.86 -16.61 -10.09
N SER A 690 -0.33 -16.09 -9.84
CA SER A 690 -0.83 -15.81 -8.51
C SER A 690 -2.30 -16.21 -8.38
N PHE A 691 -2.63 -16.82 -7.26
CA PHE A 691 -3.99 -17.24 -6.92
C PHE A 691 -4.31 -16.79 -5.50
N SER A 692 -5.51 -16.30 -5.29
CA SER A 692 -6.06 -16.05 -3.96
C SER A 692 -7.50 -16.49 -3.91
N SER A 693 -7.89 -17.11 -2.80
CA SER A 693 -9.28 -17.42 -2.51
C SER A 693 -9.50 -17.34 -1.02
N PHE A 694 -10.53 -16.63 -0.61
CA PHE A 694 -11.07 -16.68 0.74
C PHE A 694 -12.53 -17.10 0.67
N SER A 695 -12.92 -18.05 1.50
CA SER A 695 -14.25 -18.66 1.47
C SER A 695 -14.78 -18.88 2.87
N THR A 696 -16.06 -18.57 3.09
CA THR A 696 -16.77 -18.84 4.35
C THR A 696 -18.08 -19.55 4.09
N TYR A 697 -18.33 -20.57 4.88
CA TYR A 697 -19.56 -21.36 4.82
C TYR A 697 -20.27 -21.35 6.17
N ARG A 698 -21.54 -20.95 6.18
CA ARG A 698 -22.40 -20.96 7.37
C ARG A 698 -22.95 -22.36 7.60
N VAL A 699 -22.30 -23.10 8.50
CA VAL A 699 -22.65 -24.50 8.84
C VAL A 699 -23.99 -24.55 9.56
N THR A 700 -24.18 -23.70 10.55
CA THR A 700 -25.44 -23.52 11.29
C THR A 700 -25.80 -22.03 11.33
N ARG A 701 -26.92 -21.68 12.00
CA ARG A 701 -27.23 -20.25 12.23
C ARG A 701 -26.21 -19.55 13.10
N ALA A 702 -25.51 -20.28 13.96
CA ALA A 702 -24.54 -19.75 14.92
C ALA A 702 -23.08 -19.96 14.49
N ILE A 703 -22.79 -20.92 13.62
CA ILE A 703 -21.40 -21.31 13.31
C ILE A 703 -21.11 -21.10 11.82
N SER A 704 -20.04 -20.35 11.54
CA SER A 704 -19.44 -20.25 10.21
C SER A 704 -18.00 -20.75 10.25
N LEU A 705 -17.60 -21.48 9.22
CA LEU A 705 -16.24 -21.96 8.99
C LEU A 705 -15.75 -21.46 7.64
N GLY A 706 -14.45 -21.29 7.53
CA GLY A 706 -13.86 -20.84 6.28
C GLY A 706 -12.35 -20.82 6.31
N GLY A 707 -11.76 -20.18 5.32
CA GLY A 707 -10.34 -20.00 5.24
C GLY A 707 -9.88 -19.41 3.91
N GLY A 708 -8.59 -19.16 3.82
CA GLY A 708 -7.91 -18.63 2.65
C GLY A 708 -6.90 -19.61 2.07
N ALA A 709 -6.72 -19.56 0.76
CA ALA A 709 -5.64 -20.23 0.05
C ALA A 709 -4.98 -19.24 -0.89
N TYR A 710 -3.67 -19.09 -0.78
CA TYR A 710 -2.88 -18.10 -1.51
C TYR A 710 -1.67 -18.76 -2.13
N TYR A 711 -1.51 -18.59 -3.43
CA TYR A 711 -0.36 -19.07 -4.19
C TYR A 711 0.33 -17.94 -4.92
N VAL A 712 1.64 -17.93 -4.86
CA VAL A 712 2.49 -17.06 -5.68
C VAL A 712 3.61 -17.90 -6.25
N SER A 713 3.79 -17.87 -7.58
CA SER A 713 4.92 -18.51 -8.23
C SER A 713 6.22 -17.78 -7.94
N LYS A 714 7.35 -18.37 -8.30
CA LYS A 714 8.66 -17.73 -8.13
C LYS A 714 8.66 -16.33 -8.75
N SER A 715 9.32 -15.39 -8.10
CA SER A 715 9.43 -13.99 -8.51
C SER A 715 10.87 -13.52 -8.42
N PHE A 716 11.37 -12.82 -9.44
CA PHE A 716 12.72 -12.25 -9.40
C PHE A 716 12.78 -11.04 -8.47
N GLY A 717 13.92 -10.87 -7.81
CA GLY A 717 14.15 -9.76 -6.89
C GLY A 717 14.39 -8.42 -7.56
N GLY A 718 14.82 -8.44 -8.81
CA GLY A 718 15.10 -7.25 -9.60
C GLY A 718 16.15 -7.50 -10.66
N ASN A 719 16.08 -6.69 -11.72
CA ASN A 719 17.01 -6.72 -12.82
C ASN A 719 18.18 -5.75 -12.62
N GLN A 720 18.43 -5.31 -11.42
CA GLN A 720 19.55 -4.45 -11.13
C GLN A 720 20.80 -5.33 -11.02
N GLY A 721 21.73 -5.11 -11.92
CA GLY A 721 23.03 -5.74 -11.85
C GLY A 721 23.62 -5.50 -10.47
N GLY A 722 23.76 -6.53 -9.67
CA GLY A 722 24.56 -6.48 -8.44
C GLY A 722 26.00 -6.13 -8.77
N ALA A 723 26.76 -5.74 -7.75
CA ALA A 723 28.21 -5.56 -7.89
C ALA A 723 28.84 -6.81 -8.52
N GLY A 724 29.18 -6.73 -9.80
CA GLY A 724 29.70 -7.87 -10.55
C GLY A 724 29.04 -8.15 -11.90
N GLY A 725 28.06 -7.35 -12.31
CA GLY A 725 27.51 -7.36 -13.67
C GLY A 725 27.09 -8.76 -14.14
N GLY A 726 25.92 -9.17 -13.83
CA GLY A 726 25.33 -10.39 -14.31
C GLY A 726 23.81 -10.34 -14.14
N ALA A 727 23.09 -11.03 -14.98
CA ALA A 727 21.65 -11.21 -14.79
C ALA A 727 21.39 -11.63 -13.35
N ASN A 728 20.58 -10.87 -12.63
CA ASN A 728 20.21 -11.18 -11.25
C ASN A 728 19.45 -12.51 -11.22
N LYS A 729 20.10 -13.57 -10.79
CA LYS A 729 19.52 -14.91 -10.66
C LYS A 729 18.81 -15.12 -9.33
N ILE A 730 18.75 -14.10 -8.48
CA ILE A 730 18.09 -14.17 -7.18
C ILE A 730 16.59 -14.07 -7.35
N TYR A 731 15.85 -14.95 -6.70
CA TYR A 731 14.39 -14.99 -6.76
C TYR A 731 13.78 -15.45 -5.43
N ALA A 732 12.57 -14.96 -5.16
CA ALA A 732 11.72 -15.53 -4.12
C ALA A 732 11.13 -16.84 -4.66
N PRO A 733 11.27 -18.00 -3.97
CA PRO A 733 10.64 -19.25 -4.36
C PRO A 733 9.12 -19.15 -4.38
N SER A 734 8.47 -20.03 -5.13
CA SER A 734 7.01 -20.20 -5.07
C SER A 734 6.56 -20.71 -3.70
N TYR A 735 5.35 -20.34 -3.30
CA TYR A 735 4.77 -20.81 -2.04
C TYR A 735 3.25 -20.96 -2.13
N TRP A 736 2.71 -21.80 -1.22
CA TRP A 736 1.31 -21.81 -0.83
C TRP A 736 1.18 -21.38 0.62
N ARG A 737 0.25 -20.50 0.91
CA ARG A 737 -0.18 -20.16 2.26
C ARG A 737 -1.64 -20.51 2.42
N TYR A 738 -1.99 -21.12 3.55
CA TYR A 738 -3.35 -21.42 3.94
C TYR A 738 -3.70 -20.71 5.23
N ASP A 739 -4.90 -20.15 5.30
CA ASP A 739 -5.44 -19.52 6.49
C ASP A 739 -6.75 -20.24 6.87
N ALA A 740 -7.06 -20.31 8.16
CA ALA A 740 -8.30 -20.86 8.65
C ALA A 740 -9.13 -19.81 9.39
N PHE A 741 -10.44 -19.92 9.29
CA PHE A 741 -11.41 -19.04 9.92
C PHE A 741 -12.54 -19.85 10.55
N ALA A 742 -12.94 -19.46 11.77
CA ALA A 742 -14.14 -19.96 12.41
C ALA A 742 -14.81 -18.79 13.16
N SER A 743 -16.13 -18.71 13.11
CA SER A 743 -16.87 -17.78 13.95
C SER A 743 -18.06 -18.47 14.63
N TRP A 744 -18.32 -18.05 15.87
CA TRP A 744 -19.45 -18.51 16.67
C TRP A 744 -20.26 -17.30 17.17
N THR A 745 -21.47 -17.16 16.66
CA THR A 745 -22.45 -16.19 17.16
C THR A 745 -23.05 -16.71 18.45
N ILE A 746 -22.63 -16.15 19.57
CA ILE A 746 -23.07 -16.50 20.91
C ILE A 746 -24.46 -15.91 21.18
N SER A 747 -24.65 -14.67 20.70
CA SER A 747 -25.95 -13.95 20.79
C SER A 747 -26.05 -12.96 19.61
N PRO A 748 -27.20 -12.33 19.37
CA PRO A 748 -27.35 -11.29 18.36
C PRO A 748 -26.34 -10.14 18.47
N LYS A 749 -25.83 -9.91 19.68
CA LYS A 749 -24.90 -8.80 19.98
C LYS A 749 -23.45 -9.23 20.16
N VAL A 750 -23.16 -10.53 20.20
CA VAL A 750 -21.84 -11.06 20.56
C VAL A 750 -21.45 -12.20 19.64
N ASP A 751 -20.28 -12.11 19.04
CA ASP A 751 -19.65 -13.20 18.33
C ASP A 751 -18.16 -13.37 18.71
N LEU A 752 -17.71 -14.60 18.61
CA LEU A 752 -16.34 -15.02 18.83
C LEU A 752 -15.77 -15.47 17.47
N GLN A 753 -14.60 -14.96 17.10
CA GLN A 753 -13.94 -15.29 15.85
C GLN A 753 -12.54 -15.85 16.13
N LEU A 754 -12.21 -16.96 15.51
CA LEU A 754 -10.87 -17.53 15.50
C LEU A 754 -10.29 -17.45 14.08
N ASN A 755 -9.13 -16.83 13.96
CA ASN A 755 -8.33 -16.84 12.74
C ASN A 755 -7.00 -17.53 13.01
N VAL A 756 -6.60 -18.42 12.10
CA VAL A 756 -5.25 -18.98 12.09
C VAL A 756 -4.63 -18.63 10.76
N GLN A 757 -3.77 -17.64 10.77
CA GLN A 757 -3.02 -17.20 9.60
C GLN A 757 -1.80 -18.10 9.39
N ASN A 758 -1.47 -18.41 8.14
CA ASN A 758 -0.38 -19.33 7.78
C ASN A 758 -0.50 -20.66 8.55
N LEU A 759 -1.62 -21.34 8.39
CA LEU A 759 -2.02 -22.54 9.15
C LEU A 759 -0.95 -23.64 9.16
N THR A 760 -0.27 -23.84 8.04
CA THR A 760 0.78 -24.85 7.85
C THR A 760 2.16 -24.41 8.34
N ASP A 761 2.29 -23.18 8.83
CA ASP A 761 3.56 -22.55 9.20
C ASP A 761 4.58 -22.54 8.05
N GLU A 762 4.09 -22.31 6.83
CA GLU A 762 4.93 -22.27 5.64
C GLU A 762 6.03 -21.21 5.77
N ARG A 763 7.25 -21.59 5.43
CA ARG A 763 8.43 -20.72 5.46
C ARG A 763 8.70 -20.18 4.07
N TYR A 764 8.20 -19.00 3.77
CA TYR A 764 8.37 -18.40 2.46
C TYR A 764 8.96 -16.99 2.54
N ILE A 765 9.40 -16.50 1.40
CA ILE A 765 9.87 -15.14 1.20
C ILE A 765 8.71 -14.32 0.67
N ALA A 766 8.34 -13.28 1.39
CA ALA A 766 7.24 -12.39 1.00
C ALA A 766 7.65 -11.46 -0.15
N ARG A 767 8.88 -10.98 -0.15
CA ARG A 767 9.41 -10.00 -1.10
C ARG A 767 10.94 -9.98 -1.09
N THR A 768 11.53 -9.45 -2.16
CA THR A 768 12.98 -9.26 -2.28
C THR A 768 13.29 -7.81 -2.65
N ASN A 769 14.46 -7.33 -2.27
CA ASN A 769 15.02 -6.07 -2.74
C ASN A 769 16.27 -6.36 -3.57
N GLY A 770 16.10 -6.47 -4.87
CA GLY A 770 17.19 -6.71 -5.79
C GLY A 770 18.05 -7.90 -5.36
N VAL A 771 19.36 -7.66 -5.27
CA VAL A 771 20.37 -8.62 -4.81
C VAL A 771 20.73 -8.44 -3.32
N HIS A 772 20.04 -7.55 -2.62
CA HIS A 772 20.48 -7.13 -1.29
C HIS A 772 19.92 -8.01 -0.19
N HIS A 773 18.61 -8.12 -0.09
CA HIS A 773 17.94 -8.87 0.97
C HIS A 773 16.58 -9.45 0.54
N ALA A 774 16.10 -10.39 1.32
CA ALA A 774 14.78 -11.00 1.21
C ALA A 774 14.06 -10.89 2.56
N ASP A 775 12.78 -10.50 2.53
CA ASP A 775 11.96 -10.42 3.72
C ASP A 775 11.25 -11.76 3.95
N PRO A 776 11.56 -12.51 5.02
CA PRO A 776 10.79 -13.68 5.40
C PRO A 776 9.36 -13.29 5.75
N ALA A 777 8.42 -14.06 5.28
CA ALA A 777 7.03 -13.88 5.65
C ALA A 777 6.78 -14.20 7.12
N PRO A 778 5.73 -13.62 7.74
CA PRO A 778 5.31 -13.98 9.08
C PRO A 778 4.99 -15.48 9.18
N GLY A 779 5.34 -16.09 10.30
CA GLY A 779 4.99 -17.45 10.64
C GLY A 779 3.50 -17.61 10.94
N ARG A 780 3.12 -18.80 11.45
CA ARG A 780 1.75 -19.06 11.87
C ARG A 780 1.37 -18.17 13.05
N GLN A 781 0.18 -17.55 12.97
CA GLN A 781 -0.43 -16.79 14.05
C GLN A 781 -1.87 -17.23 14.26
N ALA A 782 -2.24 -17.48 15.52
CA ALA A 782 -3.62 -17.71 15.92
C ALA A 782 -4.15 -16.48 16.67
N ILE A 783 -5.33 -15.99 16.29
CA ILE A 783 -5.97 -14.81 16.88
C ILE A 783 -7.40 -15.18 17.24
N LEU A 784 -7.76 -14.99 18.50
CA LEU A 784 -9.12 -15.11 19.01
C LEU A 784 -9.67 -13.71 19.25
N THR A 785 -10.76 -13.35 18.54
CA THR A 785 -11.38 -12.03 18.61
C THR A 785 -12.79 -12.14 19.17
N PHE A 786 -13.06 -11.35 20.18
CA PHE A 786 -14.38 -11.13 20.76
C PHE A 786 -14.98 -9.86 20.16
N ASN A 787 -16.11 -9.97 19.49
CA ASN A 787 -16.80 -8.87 18.84
C ASN A 787 -18.13 -8.58 19.54
N VAL A 788 -18.41 -7.31 19.75
CA VAL A 788 -19.67 -6.82 20.33
C VAL A 788 -20.29 -5.82 19.36
N LYS A 789 -21.60 -5.91 19.21
CA LYS A 789 -22.39 -4.96 18.40
C LYS A 789 -23.68 -4.61 19.13
N TYR A 790 -23.99 -3.33 19.09
CA TYR A 790 -25.19 -2.76 19.72
C TYR A 790 -25.90 -1.84 18.73
#